data_4bcc476689925269d40529aefe9867ee
#
_entry.id   4bcc476689925269d40529aefe9867ee
#
_cell.length_a   1.000
_cell.length_b   1.000
_cell.length_c   1.000
_cell.angle_alpha   90.00
_cell.angle_beta   90.00
_cell.angle_gamma   90.00
#
_symmetry.space_group_name_H-M   'P 1'
#
loop_
_entity.id
_entity.type
_entity.pdbx_description
1 polymer ?
#
loop_
_entity_poly.entity_id
_entity_poly.type
_entity_poly.pdbx_seq_one_letter_code
_entity_poly.pdbx_strand_id
1 'polypeptide(L)'
;MSKWKTVGKILKVTAKILAALLVLLVIAIGAGAVWALIYWNWYLPGELTARYLPPYLKQLGLERTEMTIRRIGVTGTDLEGLILTDAKGRKLSVDSVRVDYVPHFPWTDPRVLDIRNITISGAQLAIRHDKSGLTVDGLDLEQLRQGAAAFGKRESGEGTMISLPLKGNATGPMVVLEKITLKSVRVLADIGGRRVLLPVDATLTSENNAWKRISAELHLIPRGQDMRISAAIDLDRKLVNVKGNSRLQLEAVSDLLGFRASGSADLKFDTALTLAGGDMQAAGDVEATLNFPAGALPVNFARPVRIQQKFNVRYGMENRELHLRLEGSSPLSPFSFDKGAVRVESFDPVSWKFLFSQTADGGRIEDASLLIGNIKAVAHGFTATVPLLRLTGADRSFLISGSGIGVVNPERKLAVSGISLSMPLRPTPELPAGLKVGKILYDGREIGDTSASLYVKDHGLSLTGRFDTKLVDGVYAEFRGRVSPRAGELPDCLFEVTVPPYTPKQPLKLGEFVPALGDATATGTVSLGGAARLENGKFTTGVHCYVYDGQFDMPESGLHAEGIKLDVRFTDLLNCDTPAGQRISIGKLNAGSLKLDNIELRFDIESRNQTIVESLRADWCGGNVMLNSLQLRTDRQFWETSLYCEGLELAELVSQLNLASAAGTGALYGKIPLRLTRGGLQIGQSYLYTRPGVSNTIRLSDPEKMVNGMAGAVAQQSQFDFALEALKDFTYSWAKIHLEMQKDALAVKLQFDGQPNQALPFAYDEESGQLRRDPAARARFQGIQLNINTTIPLNYLLKLNEKVKTLTEGKK
;
A
#
# COMPACT_ATOMS: atom_id res chain seq x y z
N MET A 1 3.27 17.18 19.56
CA MET A 1 3.98 17.67 20.78
C MET A 1 3.06 18.21 21.88
N SER A 2 1.92 18.82 21.61
CA SER A 2 0.99 19.33 22.64
C SER A 2 0.31 18.24 23.50
N LYS A 3 0.01 17.08 22.90
CA LYS A 3 -0.75 15.99 23.58
C LYS A 3 0.02 15.25 24.67
N TRP A 4 1.35 15.15 24.57
CA TRP A 4 2.20 14.48 25.57
C TRP A 4 2.48 15.31 26.82
N LYS A 5 2.45 16.62 26.70
CA LYS A 5 2.48 17.52 27.88
C LYS A 5 1.27 17.31 28.79
N THR A 6 0.17 16.81 28.22
CA THR A 6 -1.09 16.57 28.97
C THR A 6 -1.03 15.27 29.79
N VAL A 7 -0.43 14.18 29.27
CA VAL A 7 -0.30 12.90 30.01
C VAL A 7 0.65 13.04 31.19
N GLY A 8 1.81 13.68 31.01
CA GLY A 8 2.71 14.00 32.11
C GLY A 8 2.10 14.93 33.16
N LYS A 9 1.16 15.81 32.72
CA LYS A 9 0.39 16.66 33.63
C LYS A 9 -0.65 15.86 34.43
N ILE A 10 -1.30 14.87 33.80
CA ILE A 10 -2.29 13.99 34.45
C ILE A 10 -1.61 13.14 35.54
N LEU A 11 -0.46 12.53 35.24
CA LEU A 11 0.31 11.74 36.25
C LEU A 11 0.80 12.61 37.42
N LYS A 12 1.26 13.83 37.12
CA LYS A 12 1.63 14.81 38.16
C LYS A 12 0.44 15.21 39.02
N VAL A 13 -0.75 15.24 38.45
CA VAL A 13 -1.97 15.62 39.15
C VAL A 13 -2.53 14.49 40.02
N THR A 14 -2.49 13.24 39.55
CA THR A 14 -2.90 12.10 40.40
C THR A 14 -1.98 11.93 41.63
N ALA A 15 -0.65 12.07 41.46
CA ALA A 15 0.28 12.07 42.57
C ALA A 15 0.03 13.26 43.55
N LYS A 16 -0.36 14.40 43.03
CA LYS A 16 -0.67 15.60 43.78
C LYS A 16 -2.07 15.57 44.43
N ILE A 17 -3.05 14.91 43.79
CA ILE A 17 -4.34 14.61 44.40
C ILE A 17 -4.15 13.67 45.59
N LEU A 18 -3.27 12.64 45.46
CA LEU A 18 -2.91 11.76 46.56
C LEU A 18 -2.22 12.53 47.71
N ALA A 19 -1.32 13.47 47.36
CA ALA A 19 -0.67 14.35 48.35
C ALA A 19 -1.68 15.29 49.03
N ALA A 20 -2.67 15.79 48.30
CA ALA A 20 -3.73 16.66 48.87
C ALA A 20 -4.68 15.85 49.77
N LEU A 21 -4.98 14.59 49.43
CA LEU A 21 -5.69 13.65 50.32
C LEU A 21 -4.88 13.34 51.56
N LEU A 22 -3.55 13.25 51.43
CA LEU A 22 -2.63 13.06 52.59
C LEU A 22 -2.57 14.29 53.49
N VAL A 23 -2.71 15.51 52.90
CA VAL A 23 -2.83 16.75 53.65
C VAL A 23 -4.19 16.84 54.35
N LEU A 24 -5.30 16.44 53.71
CA LEU A 24 -6.61 16.29 54.36
C LEU A 24 -6.52 15.31 55.52
N LEU A 25 -5.77 14.23 55.41
CA LEU A 25 -5.47 13.28 56.46
C LEU A 25 -4.71 13.96 57.65
N VAL A 26 -3.69 14.77 57.37
CA VAL A 26 -2.95 15.52 58.40
C VAL A 26 -3.87 16.54 59.09
N ILE A 27 -4.75 17.19 58.34
CA ILE A 27 -5.74 18.09 58.91
C ILE A 27 -6.73 17.35 59.81
N ALA A 28 -7.24 16.19 59.37
CA ALA A 28 -8.15 15.34 60.12
C ALA A 28 -7.48 14.78 61.39
N ILE A 29 -6.18 14.39 61.30
CA ILE A 29 -5.37 13.99 62.45
C ILE A 29 -5.14 15.15 63.41
N GLY A 30 -4.77 16.34 62.89
CA GLY A 30 -4.63 17.56 63.67
C GLY A 30 -5.93 18.00 64.33
N ALA A 31 -7.04 18.03 63.61
CA ALA A 31 -8.36 18.27 64.16
C ALA A 31 -8.77 17.22 65.16
N GLY A 32 -8.50 15.95 64.91
CA GLY A 32 -8.75 14.86 65.83
C GLY A 32 -7.96 14.95 67.13
N ALA A 33 -6.70 15.35 67.01
CA ALA A 33 -5.82 15.58 68.17
C ALA A 33 -6.25 16.77 69.02
N VAL A 34 -6.65 17.91 68.36
CA VAL A 34 -7.23 19.06 69.09
C VAL A 34 -8.56 18.66 69.72
N TRP A 35 -9.34 17.80 69.12
CA TRP A 35 -10.59 17.26 69.69
C TRP A 35 -10.35 16.28 70.81
N ALA A 36 -9.28 15.51 70.83
CA ALA A 36 -8.90 14.69 71.94
C ALA A 36 -8.68 15.52 73.20
N LEU A 37 -8.08 16.72 73.04
CA LEU A 37 -7.92 17.68 74.14
C LEU A 37 -9.28 18.24 74.61
N ILE A 38 -10.21 18.49 73.73
CA ILE A 38 -11.55 19.00 73.98
C ILE A 38 -12.37 17.93 74.76
N TYR A 39 -12.28 16.68 74.39
CA TYR A 39 -12.95 15.58 75.05
C TYR A 39 -12.50 15.41 76.50
N TRP A 40 -11.23 15.61 76.73
CA TRP A 40 -10.63 15.50 78.03
C TRP A 40 -11.20 16.56 79.03
N ASN A 41 -11.62 17.68 78.57
CA ASN A 41 -12.14 18.80 79.38
C ASN A 41 -13.64 18.96 79.24
N TRP A 42 -14.43 17.91 79.22
CA TRP A 42 -15.85 17.78 78.92
C TRP A 42 -16.82 18.85 79.46
N TYR A 43 -16.35 19.74 80.35
CA TYR A 43 -17.19 20.65 81.10
C TYR A 43 -17.39 22.04 80.47
N LEU A 44 -16.62 22.46 79.40
CA LEU A 44 -16.67 23.89 78.95
C LEU A 44 -16.50 24.00 77.44
N PRO A 45 -17.47 23.60 76.57
CA PRO A 45 -17.28 23.67 75.08
C PRO A 45 -17.03 25.08 74.57
N GLY A 46 -17.65 26.11 75.11
CA GLY A 46 -17.46 27.48 74.65
C GLY A 46 -16.14 28.13 75.01
N GLU A 47 -15.59 27.89 76.19
CA GLU A 47 -14.25 28.37 76.61
C GLU A 47 -13.14 27.62 75.87
N LEU A 48 -13.36 26.37 75.55
CA LEU A 48 -12.41 25.53 74.81
C LEU A 48 -12.25 26.01 73.37
N THR A 49 -13.33 26.32 72.70
CA THR A 49 -13.26 26.90 71.34
C THR A 49 -12.68 28.28 71.30
N ALA A 50 -12.96 29.15 72.28
CA ALA A 50 -12.47 30.52 72.32
C ALA A 50 -11.02 30.65 72.85
N ARG A 51 -10.58 29.77 73.78
CA ARG A 51 -9.31 30.01 74.50
C ARG A 51 -8.19 28.99 74.21
N TYR A 52 -8.56 27.74 73.92
CA TYR A 52 -7.55 26.66 73.75
C TYR A 52 -7.37 26.23 72.28
N LEU A 53 -8.41 26.29 71.43
CA LEU A 53 -8.33 25.89 70.05
C LEU A 53 -7.53 26.85 69.15
N PRO A 54 -7.69 28.20 69.31
CA PRO A 54 -6.99 29.12 68.42
C PRO A 54 -5.45 29.03 68.44
N PRO A 55 -4.76 28.81 69.57
CA PRO A 55 -3.32 28.66 69.59
C PRO A 55 -2.82 27.45 68.80
N TYR A 56 -3.57 26.33 68.81
CA TYR A 56 -3.20 25.11 68.09
C TYR A 56 -3.49 25.25 66.57
N LEU A 57 -4.60 25.85 66.26
CA LEU A 57 -4.92 26.20 64.86
C LEU A 57 -3.89 27.17 64.29
N LYS A 58 -3.42 28.10 65.10
CA LYS A 58 -2.35 29.02 64.70
C LYS A 58 -1.00 28.30 64.48
N GLN A 59 -0.65 27.33 65.29
CA GLN A 59 0.56 26.49 65.07
C GLN A 59 0.50 25.70 63.80
N LEU A 60 -0.70 25.26 63.40
CA LEU A 60 -0.96 24.55 62.12
C LEU A 60 -1.11 25.50 60.93
N GLY A 61 -1.02 26.84 61.09
CA GLY A 61 -1.24 27.80 60.03
C GLY A 61 -2.73 27.98 59.69
N LEU A 62 -3.64 27.59 60.60
CA LEU A 62 -5.09 27.61 60.41
C LEU A 62 -5.71 28.78 61.22
N GLU A 63 -5.12 29.95 61.19
CA GLU A 63 -5.48 31.09 62.00
C GLU A 63 -6.93 31.60 61.82
N ARG A 64 -7.50 31.36 60.60
CA ARG A 64 -8.82 31.84 60.25
C ARG A 64 -9.74 30.62 60.03
N THR A 65 -10.17 30.05 61.18
CA THR A 65 -11.04 28.87 61.20
C THR A 65 -12.38 29.27 61.79
N GLU A 66 -13.45 29.04 61.06
CA GLU A 66 -14.83 29.15 61.51
C GLU A 66 -15.40 27.75 61.68
N MET A 67 -16.02 27.43 62.82
CA MET A 67 -16.67 26.17 63.08
C MET A 67 -17.75 26.27 64.16
N THR A 68 -18.76 25.40 64.09
CA THR A 68 -19.82 25.30 65.11
C THR A 68 -19.83 23.85 65.66
N ILE A 69 -19.77 23.72 67.00
CA ILE A 69 -19.95 22.43 67.65
C ILE A 69 -21.43 22.21 67.83
N ARG A 70 -21.98 21.20 67.18
CA ARG A 70 -23.40 20.84 67.24
C ARG A 70 -23.73 19.98 68.44
N ARG A 71 -22.87 19.00 68.70
CA ARG A 71 -23.12 18.00 69.75
C ARG A 71 -21.81 17.43 70.24
N ILE A 72 -21.67 17.32 71.56
CA ILE A 72 -20.67 16.51 72.24
C ILE A 72 -21.43 15.39 72.98
N GLY A 73 -21.11 14.12 72.60
CA GLY A 73 -21.71 12.93 73.19
C GLY A 73 -20.70 12.06 73.88
N VAL A 74 -21.13 11.00 74.51
CA VAL A 74 -20.27 10.06 75.28
C VAL A 74 -19.38 9.27 74.30
N THR A 75 -19.82 8.98 73.10
CA THR A 75 -19.16 8.15 72.09
C THR A 75 -18.76 8.87 70.80
N GLY A 76 -19.04 10.19 70.73
CA GLY A 76 -18.70 10.96 69.54
C GLY A 76 -19.14 12.40 69.64
N THR A 77 -18.54 13.21 68.73
CA THR A 77 -18.75 14.64 68.59
C THR A 77 -19.04 15.03 67.17
N ASP A 78 -20.02 15.93 66.97
CA ASP A 78 -20.41 16.42 65.67
C ASP A 78 -20.08 17.94 65.54
N LEU A 79 -19.33 18.31 64.49
CA LEU A 79 -19.02 19.69 64.07
C LEU A 79 -19.73 20.01 62.77
N GLU A 80 -20.19 21.21 62.63
CA GLU A 80 -20.83 21.73 61.42
C GLU A 80 -20.20 23.01 60.98
N GLY A 81 -20.20 23.26 59.63
CA GLY A 81 -19.78 24.52 59.01
C GLY A 81 -18.30 24.83 59.23
N LEU A 82 -17.39 23.80 59.13
CA LEU A 82 -15.96 24.06 59.24
C LEU A 82 -15.49 24.82 57.99
N ILE A 83 -15.00 26.06 58.12
CA ILE A 83 -14.43 26.88 57.06
C ILE A 83 -12.99 27.23 57.46
N LEU A 84 -12.05 26.82 56.61
CA LEU A 84 -10.67 27.17 56.72
C LEU A 84 -10.34 28.26 55.65
N THR A 85 -9.69 29.34 56.07
CA THR A 85 -9.35 30.44 55.16
C THR A 85 -7.83 30.65 55.18
N ASP A 86 -7.21 30.62 54.00
CA ASP A 86 -5.77 30.84 53.87
C ASP A 86 -5.42 32.35 53.90
N ALA A 87 -4.12 32.65 53.89
CA ALA A 87 -3.62 34.05 53.93
C ALA A 87 -4.07 34.91 52.74
N LYS A 88 -4.49 34.25 51.60
CA LYS A 88 -5.01 34.92 50.40
C LYS A 88 -6.54 35.04 50.39
N GLY A 89 -7.22 34.67 51.49
CA GLY A 89 -8.67 34.75 51.62
C GLY A 89 -9.44 33.66 50.89
N ARG A 90 -8.77 32.60 50.43
CA ARG A 90 -9.42 31.44 49.79
C ARG A 90 -9.93 30.51 50.85
N LYS A 91 -11.04 29.84 50.58
CA LYS A 91 -11.77 29.07 51.59
C LYS A 91 -11.83 27.58 51.22
N LEU A 92 -11.64 26.71 52.22
CA LEU A 92 -12.01 25.29 52.21
C LEU A 92 -13.22 25.17 53.12
N SER A 93 -14.31 24.62 52.61
CA SER A 93 -15.52 24.37 53.38
C SER A 93 -15.74 22.88 53.62
N VAL A 94 -16.17 22.55 54.83
CA VAL A 94 -16.57 21.19 55.24
C VAL A 94 -17.92 21.27 55.90
N ASP A 95 -18.92 20.57 55.39
CA ASP A 95 -20.28 20.66 55.90
C ASP A 95 -20.37 20.10 57.34
N SER A 96 -19.76 18.91 57.58
CA SER A 96 -19.72 18.30 58.88
C SER A 96 -18.48 17.44 59.11
N VAL A 97 -18.02 17.42 60.37
CA VAL A 97 -16.98 16.53 60.85
C VAL A 97 -17.52 15.79 62.06
N ARG A 98 -17.56 14.46 61.98
CA ARG A 98 -17.95 13.61 63.10
C ARG A 98 -16.75 12.81 63.61
N VAL A 99 -16.50 12.89 64.90
CA VAL A 99 -15.42 12.13 65.54
C VAL A 99 -16.06 11.09 66.50
N ASP A 100 -15.88 9.82 66.17
CA ASP A 100 -16.35 8.69 66.98
C ASP A 100 -15.16 8.20 67.84
N TYR A 101 -15.36 8.09 69.17
CA TYR A 101 -14.32 7.69 70.09
C TYR A 101 -14.81 6.66 71.14
N VAL A 102 -13.92 5.97 71.76
CA VAL A 102 -14.22 5.04 72.88
C VAL A 102 -14.49 5.85 74.14
N PRO A 103 -15.63 5.65 74.82
CA PRO A 103 -15.91 6.34 76.06
C PRO A 103 -14.80 6.07 77.10
N HIS A 104 -14.35 7.16 77.73
CA HIS A 104 -13.35 7.07 78.77
C HIS A 104 -14.01 6.84 80.14
N PHE A 105 -13.66 5.78 80.77
CA PHE A 105 -14.17 5.45 82.15
C PHE A 105 -13.11 5.75 83.16
N PRO A 106 -13.44 6.01 84.43
CA PRO A 106 -12.50 6.30 85.52
C PRO A 106 -11.36 5.31 85.70
N TRP A 107 -11.56 4.08 85.24
CA TRP A 107 -10.57 2.96 85.35
C TRP A 107 -9.71 2.74 84.14
N THR A 108 -9.92 3.49 83.07
CA THR A 108 -9.08 3.50 81.79
C THR A 108 -7.91 4.43 81.98
N ASP A 109 -6.81 4.27 81.20
CA ASP A 109 -5.65 5.18 81.25
C ASP A 109 -6.07 6.56 80.80
N PRO A 110 -6.07 7.60 81.62
CA PRO A 110 -6.48 8.92 81.27
C PRO A 110 -5.56 9.62 80.25
N ARG A 111 -4.43 8.99 79.86
CA ARG A 111 -3.48 9.54 78.86
C ARG A 111 -3.71 9.05 77.44
N VAL A 112 -4.67 8.14 77.23
CA VAL A 112 -4.95 7.58 75.86
C VAL A 112 -6.34 8.00 75.45
N LEU A 113 -6.41 8.70 74.27
CA LEU A 113 -7.67 8.98 73.59
C LEU A 113 -7.75 8.06 72.42
N ASP A 114 -8.72 7.18 72.41
CA ASP A 114 -8.96 6.20 71.39
C ASP A 114 -10.07 6.71 70.41
N ILE A 115 -9.69 7.19 69.27
CA ILE A 115 -10.59 7.67 68.18
C ILE A 115 -10.77 6.51 67.19
N ARG A 116 -11.95 5.96 67.11
CA ARG A 116 -12.29 4.90 66.19
C ARG A 116 -12.41 5.40 64.74
N ASN A 117 -13.08 6.52 64.58
CA ASN A 117 -13.31 7.06 63.22
C ASN A 117 -13.50 8.56 63.26
N ILE A 118 -12.93 9.23 62.26
CA ILE A 118 -13.24 10.62 61.92
C ILE A 118 -13.95 10.64 60.56
N THR A 119 -15.23 11.00 60.54
CA THR A 119 -15.98 11.18 59.31
C THR A 119 -16.05 12.64 58.91
N ILE A 120 -15.55 12.98 57.73
CA ILE A 120 -15.58 14.30 57.12
C ILE A 120 -16.60 14.23 55.97
N SER A 121 -17.63 15.06 55.99
CA SER A 121 -18.68 15.03 54.99
C SER A 121 -18.86 16.39 54.33
N GLY A 122 -19.14 16.38 53.03
CA GLY A 122 -19.46 17.58 52.26
C GLY A 122 -18.28 18.53 52.05
N ALA A 123 -17.03 18.05 52.15
CA ALA A 123 -15.86 18.91 51.95
C ALA A 123 -15.78 19.39 50.49
N GLN A 124 -15.50 20.69 50.31
CA GLN A 124 -15.23 21.28 48.99
C GLN A 124 -13.79 21.74 48.92
N LEU A 125 -12.99 21.01 48.13
CA LEU A 125 -11.55 21.18 48.02
C LEU A 125 -11.19 21.68 46.61
N ALA A 126 -10.61 22.86 46.48
CA ALA A 126 -10.10 23.36 45.21
C ALA A 126 -8.57 23.22 45.16
N ILE A 127 -8.10 22.43 44.18
CA ILE A 127 -6.69 22.16 43.95
C ILE A 127 -6.28 22.88 42.66
N ARG A 128 -5.25 23.72 42.74
CA ARG A 128 -4.69 24.44 41.60
C ARG A 128 -3.22 24.12 41.39
N HIS A 129 -2.84 23.98 40.16
CA HIS A 129 -1.43 23.84 39.77
C HIS A 129 -1.02 25.03 38.90
N ASP A 130 -0.15 25.86 39.40
CA ASP A 130 0.45 26.99 38.69
C ASP A 130 1.98 26.85 38.61
N LYS A 131 2.63 27.91 38.12
CA LYS A 131 4.11 27.93 38.00
C LYS A 131 4.82 27.85 39.34
N SER A 132 4.17 28.19 40.44
CA SER A 132 4.71 28.16 41.82
C SER A 132 4.53 26.79 42.52
N GLY A 133 3.76 25.91 41.92
CA GLY A 133 3.52 24.56 42.43
C GLY A 133 2.04 24.22 42.68
N LEU A 134 1.80 23.24 43.53
CA LEU A 134 0.46 22.80 43.95
C LEU A 134 -0.02 23.67 45.11
N THR A 135 -1.19 24.27 44.93
CA THR A 135 -1.89 25.00 45.99
C THR A 135 -3.26 24.38 46.23
N VAL A 136 -3.67 24.39 47.50
CA VAL A 136 -5.00 23.94 47.94
C VAL A 136 -5.66 25.16 48.58
N ASP A 137 -6.85 25.55 48.04
CA ASP A 137 -7.57 26.68 48.60
C ASP A 137 -7.89 26.47 50.07
N GLY A 138 -7.71 27.53 50.90
CA GLY A 138 -7.96 27.44 52.35
C GLY A 138 -6.85 26.80 53.18
N LEU A 139 -5.77 26.32 52.55
CA LEU A 139 -4.67 25.63 53.28
C LEU A 139 -3.29 26.11 52.79
N ASP A 140 -2.42 26.44 53.75
CA ASP A 140 -1.01 26.62 53.51
C ASP A 140 -0.25 25.33 53.77
N LEU A 141 0.09 24.63 52.68
CA LEU A 141 0.71 23.30 52.72
C LEU A 141 2.10 23.33 53.36
N GLU A 142 2.82 24.44 53.25
CA GLU A 142 4.16 24.55 53.83
C GLU A 142 4.07 24.81 55.33
N GLN A 143 3.19 25.69 55.78
CA GLN A 143 2.93 25.92 57.22
C GLN A 143 2.37 24.67 57.88
N LEU A 144 1.48 23.95 57.25
CA LEU A 144 0.98 22.66 57.77
C LEU A 144 2.11 21.61 57.92
N ARG A 145 3.03 21.58 56.98
CA ARG A 145 4.20 20.68 57.04
C ARG A 145 5.13 21.03 58.23
N GLN A 146 5.38 22.32 58.39
CA GLN A 146 6.20 22.85 59.48
C GLN A 146 5.52 22.65 60.82
N GLY A 147 4.22 22.95 60.89
CA GLY A 147 3.43 22.73 62.09
C GLY A 147 3.37 21.23 62.47
N ALA A 148 3.16 20.34 61.52
CA ALA A 148 3.13 18.88 61.74
C ALA A 148 4.51 18.38 62.20
N ALA A 149 5.62 18.94 61.76
CA ALA A 149 6.97 18.57 62.20
C ALA A 149 7.27 19.02 63.66
N ALA A 150 6.58 20.05 64.15
CA ALA A 150 6.70 20.55 65.52
C ALA A 150 5.96 19.67 66.53
N PHE A 151 5.02 18.82 66.12
CA PHE A 151 4.44 17.75 66.95
C PHE A 151 5.45 16.59 67.07
N GLY A 152 6.26 16.64 68.12
CA GLY A 152 7.44 15.80 68.30
C GLY A 152 7.10 14.29 68.25
N LYS A 153 7.93 13.59 67.53
CA LYS A 153 7.96 12.09 67.54
C LYS A 153 8.64 11.61 68.80
N ARG A 154 7.93 10.90 69.64
CA ARG A 154 8.53 10.02 70.67
C ARG A 154 8.40 8.58 70.15
N GLU A 155 9.50 7.94 69.83
CA GLU A 155 9.52 6.50 69.56
C GLU A 155 9.48 5.74 70.87
N SER A 156 8.36 5.12 71.15
CA SER A 156 8.28 4.00 72.10
C SER A 156 8.04 2.75 71.26
N GLY A 157 8.75 1.67 71.62
CA GLY A 157 9.01 0.49 70.77
C GLY A 157 7.82 -0.28 70.17
N GLU A 158 6.59 0.15 70.26
CA GLU A 158 5.43 -0.45 69.65
C GLU A 158 4.43 0.68 69.22
N GLY A 159 4.62 1.20 68.01
CA GLY A 159 3.70 2.17 67.40
C GLY A 159 4.10 3.64 67.56
N THR A 160 3.95 4.46 66.49
CA THR A 160 4.18 5.92 66.53
C THR A 160 2.96 6.58 67.21
N MET A 161 3.10 7.02 68.43
CA MET A 161 2.08 7.78 69.10
C MET A 161 2.29 9.29 68.89
N ILE A 162 1.22 10.01 68.50
CA ILE A 162 1.27 11.46 68.38
C ILE A 162 1.02 12.07 69.79
N SER A 163 2.07 12.70 70.37
CA SER A 163 1.93 13.44 71.66
C SER A 163 1.64 14.92 71.34
N LEU A 164 0.57 15.44 71.95
CA LEU A 164 0.22 16.86 71.83
C LEU A 164 1.02 17.69 72.83
N PRO A 165 1.74 18.76 72.41
CA PRO A 165 2.48 19.61 73.31
C PRO A 165 1.49 20.48 74.13
N LEU A 166 1.37 20.23 75.41
CA LEU A 166 0.71 21.17 76.33
C LEU A 166 1.71 22.19 76.83
N LYS A 167 1.31 23.48 76.94
CA LYS A 167 2.08 24.55 77.57
C LYS A 167 2.37 24.16 79.05
N GLY A 168 3.65 23.83 79.38
CA GLY A 168 4.07 23.32 80.61
C GLY A 168 4.52 21.87 80.51
N ASN A 169 5.49 21.43 81.34
CA ASN A 169 6.16 20.12 81.29
C ASN A 169 5.27 18.84 81.50
N ALA A 170 4.02 18.93 81.15
CA ALA A 170 3.08 17.79 81.19
C ALA A 170 3.03 17.08 79.82
N THR A 171 3.28 15.81 79.74
CA THR A 171 3.05 14.92 78.60
C THR A 171 1.57 14.93 78.28
N GLY A 172 1.21 15.46 77.05
CA GLY A 172 -0.17 15.41 76.63
C GLY A 172 -0.72 14.01 76.39
N PRO A 173 -2.02 13.84 76.25
CA PRO A 173 -2.64 12.56 76.00
C PRO A 173 -2.15 11.99 74.63
N MET A 174 -1.99 10.67 74.62
CA MET A 174 -1.69 9.89 73.48
C MET A 174 -2.98 9.66 72.67
N VAL A 175 -2.99 10.02 71.38
CA VAL A 175 -4.14 9.84 70.55
C VAL A 175 -3.92 8.64 69.64
N VAL A 176 -4.82 7.68 69.73
CA VAL A 176 -4.90 6.52 68.89
C VAL A 176 -6.04 6.78 67.88
N LEU A 177 -5.74 6.79 66.62
CA LEU A 177 -6.72 6.98 65.53
C LEU A 177 -6.72 5.74 64.65
N GLU A 178 -7.85 5.08 64.50
CA GLU A 178 -7.99 3.85 63.74
C GLU A 178 -8.36 4.10 62.30
N LYS A 179 -9.33 5.02 62.05
CA LYS A 179 -9.96 5.18 60.76
C LYS A 179 -10.35 6.64 60.45
N ILE A 180 -10.26 7.01 59.19
CA ILE A 180 -10.80 8.29 58.66
C ILE A 180 -11.71 7.97 57.49
N THR A 181 -12.91 8.56 57.47
CA THR A 181 -13.91 8.36 56.45
C THR A 181 -14.22 9.72 55.81
N LEU A 182 -14.06 9.84 54.52
CA LEU A 182 -14.43 11.00 53.69
C LEU A 182 -15.71 10.65 52.94
N LYS A 183 -16.79 11.44 53.10
CA LYS A 183 -18.07 11.27 52.43
C LYS A 183 -18.46 12.51 51.63
N SER A 184 -18.88 12.33 50.40
CA SER A 184 -19.39 13.40 49.54
C SER A 184 -18.42 14.56 49.40
N VAL A 185 -17.10 14.27 49.34
CA VAL A 185 -16.05 15.29 49.14
C VAL A 185 -16.02 15.67 47.69
N ARG A 186 -16.03 16.96 47.41
CA ARG A 186 -15.95 17.50 46.06
C ARG A 186 -14.56 18.10 45.85
N VAL A 187 -13.77 17.48 45.00
CA VAL A 187 -12.45 17.99 44.64
C VAL A 187 -12.56 18.71 43.28
N LEU A 188 -12.34 20.01 43.27
CA LEU A 188 -12.23 20.82 42.10
C LEU A 188 -10.75 20.97 41.67
N ALA A 189 -10.32 20.23 40.70
CA ALA A 189 -8.96 20.26 40.19
C ALA A 189 -8.85 21.15 38.94
N ASP A 190 -7.95 22.12 38.96
CA ASP A 190 -7.59 22.92 37.80
C ASP A 190 -6.30 22.35 37.17
N ILE A 191 -6.47 21.69 36.02
CA ILE A 191 -5.41 20.98 35.32
C ILE A 191 -5.16 21.67 33.98
N GLY A 192 -4.14 22.49 33.89
CA GLY A 192 -3.76 23.16 32.65
C GLY A 192 -4.85 24.07 32.08
N GLY A 193 -5.58 24.78 32.98
CA GLY A 193 -6.67 25.69 32.65
C GLY A 193 -8.03 24.99 32.46
N ARG A 194 -8.10 23.67 32.69
CA ARG A 194 -9.36 22.90 32.67
C ARG A 194 -9.78 22.55 34.08
N ARG A 195 -10.99 22.91 34.46
CA ARG A 195 -11.57 22.58 35.77
C ARG A 195 -12.31 21.26 35.70
N VAL A 196 -11.90 20.31 36.53
CA VAL A 196 -12.52 18.98 36.67
C VAL A 196 -13.07 18.86 38.08
N LEU A 197 -14.37 18.60 38.20
CA LEU A 197 -15.02 18.29 39.47
C LEU A 197 -14.97 16.77 39.66
N LEU A 198 -14.34 16.35 40.79
CA LEU A 198 -14.21 14.96 41.20
C LEU A 198 -14.93 14.74 42.52
N PRO A 199 -16.12 14.17 42.53
CA PRO A 199 -16.73 13.65 43.75
C PRO A 199 -15.92 12.44 44.25
N VAL A 200 -15.60 12.43 45.54
CA VAL A 200 -14.72 11.44 46.19
C VAL A 200 -15.33 11.00 47.49
N ASP A 201 -15.52 9.71 47.66
CA ASP A 201 -15.66 9.05 48.95
C ASP A 201 -14.41 8.26 49.22
N ALA A 202 -13.90 8.33 50.43
CA ALA A 202 -12.68 7.60 50.82
C ALA A 202 -12.74 7.06 52.23
N THR A 203 -12.10 5.92 52.41
CA THR A 203 -11.88 5.32 53.76
C THR A 203 -10.39 5.04 53.90
N LEU A 204 -9.80 5.56 54.96
CA LEU A 204 -8.40 5.38 55.32
C LEU A 204 -8.36 4.63 56.64
N THR A 205 -7.62 3.53 56.72
CA THR A 205 -7.48 2.71 57.92
C THR A 205 -6.00 2.52 58.19
N SER A 206 -5.61 2.75 59.47
CA SER A 206 -4.25 2.54 59.92
C SER A 206 -4.05 1.10 60.30
N GLU A 207 -2.97 0.48 59.86
CA GLU A 207 -2.50 -0.80 60.36
C GLU A 207 -1.82 -0.56 61.73
N ASN A 208 -2.27 -1.22 62.78
CA ASN A 208 -1.75 -1.10 64.14
C ASN A 208 -1.82 0.32 64.75
N ASN A 209 -2.73 1.16 64.30
CA ASN A 209 -2.94 2.53 64.76
C ASN A 209 -1.71 3.47 64.70
N ALA A 210 -0.67 3.07 64.00
CA ALA A 210 0.60 3.81 63.91
C ALA A 210 0.69 4.74 62.72
N TRP A 211 -0.26 4.68 61.79
CA TRP A 211 -0.31 5.46 60.53
C TRP A 211 0.97 5.39 59.69
N LYS A 212 1.80 4.36 59.93
CA LYS A 212 2.98 4.04 59.09
C LYS A 212 2.58 3.24 57.88
N ARG A 213 1.57 2.34 58.07
CA ARG A 213 0.94 1.58 57.02
C ARG A 213 -0.54 1.91 56.99
N ILE A 214 -0.99 2.38 55.85
CA ILE A 214 -2.36 2.89 55.65
C ILE A 214 -3.00 2.12 54.50
N SER A 215 -4.16 1.57 54.75
CA SER A 215 -5.06 1.06 53.71
C SER A 215 -6.07 2.16 53.35
N ALA A 216 -6.16 2.48 52.10
CA ALA A 216 -7.09 3.47 51.60
C ALA A 216 -8.02 2.86 50.55
N GLU A 217 -9.32 3.05 50.70
CA GLU A 217 -10.34 2.71 49.70
C GLU A 217 -10.92 4.02 49.22
N LEU A 218 -10.88 4.26 47.93
CA LEU A 218 -11.38 5.47 47.28
C LEU A 218 -12.45 5.09 46.28
N HIS A 219 -13.54 5.82 46.32
CA HIS A 219 -14.59 5.79 45.32
C HIS A 219 -14.68 7.17 44.67
N LEU A 220 -14.31 7.23 43.40
CA LEU A 220 -14.29 8.47 42.59
C LEU A 220 -15.41 8.42 41.56
N ILE A 221 -16.10 9.51 41.37
CA ILE A 221 -17.18 9.62 40.38
C ILE A 221 -16.90 10.78 39.41
N PRO A 222 -15.82 10.70 38.59
CA PRO A 222 -15.52 11.75 37.63
C PRO A 222 -16.60 11.77 36.54
N ARG A 223 -17.30 12.90 36.40
CA ARG A 223 -18.38 13.08 35.41
C ARG A 223 -19.43 11.97 35.42
N GLY A 224 -19.75 11.41 36.60
CA GLY A 224 -20.75 10.34 36.75
C GLY A 224 -20.22 8.93 36.47
N GLN A 225 -18.92 8.75 36.28
CA GLN A 225 -18.28 7.47 36.04
C GLN A 225 -17.82 6.84 37.36
N ASP A 226 -18.18 5.57 37.63
CA ASP A 226 -17.78 4.84 38.83
C ASP A 226 -16.33 4.33 38.72
N MET A 227 -15.47 4.77 39.64
CA MET A 227 -14.08 4.35 39.74
C MET A 227 -13.74 3.99 41.15
N ARG A 228 -13.34 2.76 41.39
CA ARG A 228 -12.94 2.25 42.72
C ARG A 228 -11.46 1.96 42.73
N ILE A 229 -10.80 2.53 43.76
CA ILE A 229 -9.34 2.45 43.94
C ILE A 229 -9.08 1.99 45.34
N SER A 230 -8.25 0.97 45.52
CA SER A 230 -7.64 0.59 46.79
C SER A 230 -6.15 0.97 46.76
N ALA A 231 -5.68 1.57 47.83
CA ALA A 231 -4.28 1.94 47.97
C ALA A 231 -3.72 1.42 49.31
N ALA A 232 -2.53 0.81 49.26
CA ALA A 232 -1.75 0.46 50.43
C ALA A 232 -0.51 1.34 50.48
N ILE A 233 -0.43 2.16 51.53
CA ILE A 233 0.63 3.18 51.73
C ILE A 233 1.55 2.71 52.84
N ASP A 234 2.84 2.53 52.55
CA ASP A 234 3.89 2.25 53.54
C ASP A 234 4.84 3.46 53.61
N LEU A 235 4.69 4.25 54.65
CA LEU A 235 5.46 5.48 54.86
C LEU A 235 6.93 5.22 55.18
N ASP A 236 7.24 4.11 55.86
CA ASP A 236 8.63 3.76 56.24
C ASP A 236 9.41 3.35 54.99
N ARG A 237 8.78 2.59 54.07
CA ARG A 237 9.34 2.19 52.79
C ARG A 237 9.13 3.22 51.67
N LYS A 238 8.39 4.29 51.98
CA LYS A 238 7.96 5.29 50.99
C LYS A 238 7.32 4.66 49.73
N LEU A 239 6.49 3.64 49.93
CA LEU A 239 5.85 2.85 48.90
C LEU A 239 4.33 3.02 48.96
N VAL A 240 3.72 3.23 47.81
CA VAL A 240 2.26 3.26 47.65
C VAL A 240 1.87 2.26 46.59
N ASN A 241 1.15 1.23 46.95
CA ASN A 241 0.57 0.30 45.97
C ASN A 241 -0.88 0.69 45.71
N VAL A 242 -1.24 0.87 44.48
CA VAL A 242 -2.57 1.31 44.06
C VAL A 242 -3.17 0.28 43.12
N LYS A 243 -4.36 -0.22 43.45
CA LYS A 243 -5.15 -1.09 42.57
C LYS A 243 -6.51 -0.46 42.33
N GLY A 244 -7.02 -0.61 41.12
CA GLY A 244 -8.33 -0.09 40.86
C GLY A 244 -9.00 -0.73 39.63
N ASN A 245 -10.31 -0.55 39.63
CA ASN A 245 -11.14 -0.87 38.47
C ASN A 245 -12.11 0.28 38.19
N SER A 246 -12.43 0.46 36.90
CA SER A 246 -13.38 1.48 36.48
C SER A 246 -14.02 1.08 35.19
N ARG A 247 -15.30 1.42 35.03
CA ARG A 247 -16.00 1.40 33.75
C ARG A 247 -16.22 2.84 33.31
N LEU A 248 -15.59 3.24 32.23
CA LEU A 248 -15.66 4.60 31.69
C LEU A 248 -16.46 4.62 30.40
N GLN A 249 -17.31 5.61 30.22
CA GLN A 249 -17.87 5.97 28.93
C GLN A 249 -16.89 6.92 28.24
N LEU A 250 -16.40 6.55 27.07
CA LEU A 250 -15.33 7.28 26.38
C LEU A 250 -15.76 8.69 25.98
N GLU A 251 -17.04 8.88 25.66
CA GLU A 251 -17.61 10.19 25.36
C GLU A 251 -17.46 11.17 26.52
N ALA A 252 -17.69 10.70 27.75
CA ALA A 252 -17.60 11.54 28.94
C ALA A 252 -16.19 12.00 29.26
N VAL A 253 -15.16 11.27 28.79
CA VAL A 253 -13.74 11.56 29.03
C VAL A 253 -12.97 11.98 27.76
N SER A 254 -13.63 12.04 26.62
CA SER A 254 -13.02 12.37 25.31
C SER A 254 -12.27 13.69 25.30
N ASP A 255 -12.78 14.68 26.00
CA ASP A 255 -12.10 16.00 26.15
C ASP A 255 -10.76 15.89 26.88
N LEU A 256 -10.65 14.98 27.83
CA LEU A 256 -9.41 14.71 28.59
C LEU A 256 -8.41 13.94 27.72
N LEU A 257 -8.90 13.05 26.87
CA LEU A 257 -8.08 12.27 25.94
C LEU A 257 -7.56 13.10 24.76
N GLY A 258 -8.18 14.26 24.48
CA GLY A 258 -7.81 15.14 23.40
C GLY A 258 -8.20 14.65 22.01
N PHE A 259 -9.08 13.64 21.92
CA PHE A 259 -9.71 13.16 20.69
C PHE A 259 -11.13 12.68 20.99
N ARG A 260 -12.02 12.76 20.01
CA ARG A 260 -13.38 12.24 20.14
C ARG A 260 -13.33 10.72 20.08
N ALA A 261 -13.82 10.07 21.11
CA ALA A 261 -14.00 8.63 21.18
C ALA A 261 -15.39 8.32 21.66
N SER A 262 -16.06 7.33 21.07
CA SER A 262 -17.33 6.80 21.53
C SER A 262 -17.16 5.35 21.94
N GLY A 263 -17.97 4.91 22.93
CA GLY A 263 -17.93 3.56 23.45
C GLY A 263 -17.60 3.51 24.93
N SER A 264 -17.26 2.34 25.42
CA SER A 264 -16.92 2.10 26.84
C SER A 264 -15.54 1.47 27.01
N ALA A 265 -14.89 1.77 28.15
CA ALA A 265 -13.64 1.18 28.56
C ALA A 265 -13.78 0.57 29.94
N ASP A 266 -13.54 -0.72 30.08
CA ASP A 266 -13.35 -1.37 31.38
C ASP A 266 -11.84 -1.35 31.68
N LEU A 267 -11.44 -0.62 32.71
CA LEU A 267 -10.04 -0.45 33.12
C LEU A 267 -9.76 -1.21 34.40
N LYS A 268 -8.64 -1.90 34.45
CA LYS A 268 -8.03 -2.45 35.67
C LYS A 268 -6.59 -2.01 35.73
N PHE A 269 -6.12 -1.58 36.89
CA PHE A 269 -4.73 -1.19 37.07
C PHE A 269 -4.19 -1.66 38.40
N ASP A 270 -2.91 -2.01 38.39
CA ASP A 270 -2.12 -2.38 39.60
C ASP A 270 -0.76 -1.64 39.45
N THR A 271 -0.51 -0.71 40.37
CA THR A 271 0.60 0.22 40.26
C THR A 271 1.31 0.36 41.60
N ALA A 272 2.63 0.30 41.57
CA ALA A 272 3.48 0.65 42.70
C ALA A 272 4.16 2.00 42.46
N LEU A 273 4.05 2.89 43.43
CA LEU A 273 4.72 4.19 43.48
C LEU A 273 5.74 4.19 44.58
N THR A 274 7.01 4.51 44.30
CA THR A 274 8.10 4.62 45.27
C THR A 274 8.72 6.03 45.22
N LEU A 275 9.09 6.51 46.41
CA LEU A 275 9.78 7.79 46.59
C LEU A 275 11.14 7.47 47.20
N ALA A 276 12.20 7.46 46.41
CA ALA A 276 13.55 7.12 46.86
C ALA A 276 14.55 8.17 46.38
N GLY A 277 15.35 8.71 47.28
CA GLY A 277 16.53 9.55 46.98
C GLY A 277 16.25 10.80 46.16
N GLY A 278 15.06 11.42 46.29
CA GLY A 278 14.70 12.58 45.47
C GLY A 278 14.05 12.23 44.13
N ASP A 279 13.89 10.93 43.79
CA ASP A 279 13.20 10.44 42.62
C ASP A 279 11.84 9.83 42.96
N MET A 280 10.88 10.06 42.08
CA MET A 280 9.59 9.37 42.12
C MET A 280 9.55 8.30 41.00
N GLN A 281 9.31 7.08 41.38
CA GLN A 281 9.15 5.98 40.45
C GLN A 281 7.75 5.38 40.56
N ALA A 282 7.08 5.18 39.43
CA ALA A 282 5.80 4.49 39.34
C ALA A 282 5.91 3.37 38.31
N ALA A 283 5.56 2.16 38.73
CA ALA A 283 5.52 1.02 37.82
C ALA A 283 4.24 0.22 38.06
N GLY A 284 3.67 -0.30 36.99
CA GLY A 284 2.43 -1.06 37.09
C GLY A 284 1.93 -1.61 35.77
N ASP A 285 0.82 -2.34 35.94
CA ASP A 285 0.08 -2.95 34.84
C ASP A 285 -1.29 -2.28 34.69
N VAL A 286 -1.71 -2.05 33.44
CA VAL A 286 -3.05 -1.58 33.10
C VAL A 286 -3.66 -2.55 32.10
N GLU A 287 -4.82 -3.07 32.44
CA GLU A 287 -5.67 -3.82 31.52
C GLU A 287 -6.86 -2.95 31.15
N ALA A 288 -7.09 -2.80 29.84
CA ALA A 288 -8.24 -2.08 29.31
C ALA A 288 -9.00 -2.97 28.32
N THR A 289 -10.33 -3.00 28.44
CA THR A 289 -11.22 -3.60 27.45
C THR A 289 -12.07 -2.48 26.87
N LEU A 290 -11.82 -2.17 25.59
CA LEU A 290 -12.48 -1.08 24.86
C LEU A 290 -13.58 -1.64 23.98
N ASN A 291 -14.79 -1.13 24.12
CA ASN A 291 -15.95 -1.43 23.28
C ASN A 291 -16.25 -0.22 22.42
N PHE A 292 -16.09 -0.38 21.11
CA PHE A 292 -16.43 0.65 20.12
C PHE A 292 -17.73 0.28 19.42
N PRO A 293 -18.77 1.15 19.40
CA PRO A 293 -19.95 0.94 18.59
C PRO A 293 -19.59 1.04 17.09
N ALA A 294 -20.39 0.41 16.25
CA ALA A 294 -20.20 0.44 14.80
C ALA A 294 -20.18 1.89 14.28
N GLY A 295 -19.18 2.23 13.50
CA GLY A 295 -18.99 3.58 12.95
C GLY A 295 -18.32 4.59 13.89
N ALA A 296 -17.96 4.22 15.12
CA ALA A 296 -17.21 5.07 16.04
C ALA A 296 -15.79 5.33 15.58
N LEU A 297 -15.22 4.39 14.82
CA LEU A 297 -13.89 4.46 14.24
C LEU A 297 -13.99 4.15 12.73
N PRO A 298 -13.01 4.57 11.92
CA PRO A 298 -12.94 4.12 10.52
C PRO A 298 -12.71 2.61 10.37
N VAL A 299 -12.46 1.93 11.49
CA VAL A 299 -12.23 0.47 11.58
C VAL A 299 -13.32 -0.17 12.42
N ASN A 300 -13.92 -1.27 11.92
CA ASN A 300 -14.93 -2.04 12.63
C ASN A 300 -14.30 -3.30 13.24
N PHE A 301 -14.24 -3.38 14.56
CA PHE A 301 -13.79 -4.55 15.29
C PHE A 301 -14.93 -5.54 15.51
N ALA A 302 -14.69 -6.83 15.29
CA ALA A 302 -15.68 -7.88 15.52
C ALA A 302 -15.91 -8.17 17.01
N ARG A 303 -14.97 -7.81 17.88
CA ARG A 303 -15.01 -8.02 19.35
C ARG A 303 -14.36 -6.83 20.04
N PRO A 304 -14.61 -6.66 21.37
CA PRO A 304 -13.92 -5.65 22.17
C PRO A 304 -12.41 -5.73 22.06
N VAL A 305 -11.76 -4.58 22.00
CA VAL A 305 -10.29 -4.48 21.99
C VAL A 305 -9.75 -4.58 23.39
N ARG A 306 -8.95 -5.60 23.66
CA ARG A 306 -8.26 -5.77 24.95
C ARG A 306 -6.83 -5.23 24.85
N ILE A 307 -6.43 -4.43 25.81
CA ILE A 307 -5.10 -3.83 25.89
C ILE A 307 -4.51 -4.24 27.23
N GLN A 308 -3.30 -4.80 27.20
CA GLN A 308 -2.48 -5.05 28.38
C GLN A 308 -1.24 -4.16 28.27
N GLN A 309 -1.07 -3.26 29.22
CA GLN A 309 -0.04 -2.23 29.21
C GLN A 309 0.75 -2.28 30.51
N LYS A 310 2.04 -2.48 30.41
CA LYS A 310 3.01 -2.22 31.47
C LYS A 310 3.57 -0.84 31.31
N PHE A 311 3.72 -0.14 32.43
CA PHE A 311 4.38 1.16 32.42
C PHE A 311 5.42 1.24 33.54
N ASN A 312 6.45 2.01 33.28
CA ASN A 312 7.43 2.44 34.24
C ASN A 312 7.72 3.91 34.02
N VAL A 313 7.52 4.70 35.04
CA VAL A 313 7.74 6.15 35.01
C VAL A 313 8.75 6.49 36.07
N ARG A 314 9.80 7.18 35.75
CA ARG A 314 10.76 7.76 36.67
C ARG A 314 10.78 9.29 36.50
N TYR A 315 10.62 9.99 37.59
CA TYR A 315 10.68 11.46 37.63
C TYR A 315 11.70 11.93 38.63
N GLY A 316 12.76 12.57 38.16
CA GLY A 316 13.75 13.23 39.00
C GLY A 316 13.23 14.59 39.48
N MET A 317 13.06 14.75 40.80
CA MET A 317 12.49 16.01 41.34
C MET A 317 13.50 17.17 41.28
N GLU A 318 14.82 16.89 41.35
CA GLU A 318 15.86 17.92 41.33
C GLU A 318 16.11 18.45 39.91
N ASN A 319 16.33 17.54 38.96
CA ASN A 319 16.62 17.90 37.55
C ASN A 319 15.35 18.04 36.68
N ARG A 320 14.16 17.69 37.18
CA ARG A 320 12.86 17.68 36.50
C ARG A 320 12.83 16.82 35.24
N GLU A 321 13.62 15.77 35.22
CA GLU A 321 13.63 14.80 34.12
C GLU A 321 12.56 13.75 34.31
N LEU A 322 11.86 13.43 33.21
CA LEU A 322 10.85 12.38 33.16
C LEU A 322 11.30 11.30 32.18
N HIS A 323 11.37 10.07 32.64
CA HIS A 323 11.54 8.89 31.80
C HIS A 323 10.27 8.04 31.87
N LEU A 324 9.70 7.73 30.71
CA LEU A 324 8.50 6.91 30.58
C LEU A 324 8.82 5.72 29.70
N ARG A 325 8.59 4.51 30.22
CA ARG A 325 8.64 3.27 29.47
C ARG A 325 7.26 2.64 29.46
N LEU A 326 6.74 2.38 28.28
CA LEU A 326 5.48 1.68 28.05
C LEU A 326 5.77 0.42 27.26
N GLU A 327 5.27 -0.72 27.73
CA GLU A 327 5.32 -1.98 27.01
C GLU A 327 3.94 -2.62 27.11
N GLY A 328 3.40 -3.07 26.00
CA GLY A 328 2.07 -3.60 26.00
C GLY A 328 1.79 -4.57 24.89
N SER A 329 0.66 -5.24 25.02
CA SER A 329 0.13 -6.10 23.97
C SER A 329 -1.39 -6.00 23.92
N SER A 330 -1.94 -6.30 22.74
CA SER A 330 -3.38 -6.37 22.52
C SER A 330 -3.71 -7.55 21.62
N PRO A 331 -4.44 -8.54 22.12
CA PRO A 331 -5.04 -9.56 21.26
C PRO A 331 -6.25 -8.97 20.56
N LEU A 332 -6.01 -8.14 19.53
CA LEU A 332 -7.08 -7.56 18.74
C LEU A 332 -7.90 -8.64 18.05
N SER A 333 -9.19 -8.42 17.92
CA SER A 333 -10.05 -9.28 17.09
C SER A 333 -9.92 -8.92 15.62
N PRO A 334 -10.28 -9.82 14.69
CA PRO A 334 -10.44 -9.49 13.27
C PRO A 334 -11.22 -8.20 13.07
N PHE A 335 -10.80 -7.42 12.11
CA PHE A 335 -11.41 -6.12 11.82
C PHE A 335 -11.55 -5.87 10.32
N SER A 336 -12.41 -4.94 9.96
CA SER A 336 -12.62 -4.53 8.59
C SER A 336 -12.67 -3.00 8.48
N PHE A 337 -12.32 -2.50 7.31
CA PHE A 337 -12.46 -1.08 6.94
C PHE A 337 -12.99 -0.98 5.51
N ASP A 338 -13.25 0.24 5.04
CA ASP A 338 -13.88 0.51 3.75
C ASP A 338 -15.18 -0.29 3.56
N LYS A 339 -16.12 -0.16 4.54
CA LYS A 339 -17.42 -0.86 4.56
C LYS A 339 -17.31 -2.38 4.37
N GLY A 340 -16.18 -2.97 4.75
CA GLY A 340 -15.92 -4.42 4.65
C GLY A 340 -15.24 -4.86 3.38
N ALA A 341 -14.89 -3.96 2.46
CA ALA A 341 -14.14 -4.27 1.26
C ALA A 341 -12.73 -4.81 1.57
N VAL A 342 -12.15 -4.36 2.68
CA VAL A 342 -10.87 -4.88 3.21
C VAL A 342 -11.10 -5.49 4.58
N ARG A 343 -10.71 -6.75 4.76
CA ARG A 343 -10.85 -7.51 6.01
C ARG A 343 -9.52 -8.08 6.43
N VAL A 344 -9.14 -7.86 7.69
CA VAL A 344 -8.03 -8.55 8.35
C VAL A 344 -8.63 -9.71 9.13
N GLU A 345 -8.36 -10.95 8.68
CA GLU A 345 -8.99 -12.16 9.17
C GLU A 345 -8.30 -12.74 10.41
N SER A 346 -6.98 -12.65 10.43
CA SER A 346 -6.17 -13.16 11.53
C SER A 346 -4.85 -12.40 11.63
N PHE A 347 -4.32 -12.33 12.84
CA PHE A 347 -2.98 -11.81 13.14
C PHE A 347 -2.62 -12.17 14.59
N ASP A 348 -1.33 -12.11 14.91
CA ASP A 348 -0.83 -12.27 16.27
C ASP A 348 -1.18 -11.05 17.13
N PRO A 349 -1.15 -11.19 18.47
CA PRO A 349 -1.32 -10.05 19.35
C PRO A 349 -0.36 -8.92 18.97
N VAL A 350 -0.94 -7.73 18.77
CA VAL A 350 -0.15 -6.52 18.53
C VAL A 350 0.66 -6.21 19.79
N SER A 351 1.95 -6.06 19.68
CA SER A 351 2.84 -5.69 20.78
C SER A 351 3.52 -4.36 20.48
N TRP A 352 3.73 -3.58 21.54
CA TRP A 352 4.39 -2.29 21.43
C TRP A 352 5.32 -2.02 22.60
N LYS A 353 6.32 -1.22 22.32
CA LYS A 353 7.25 -0.67 23.30
C LYS A 353 7.45 0.82 22.97
N PHE A 354 7.52 1.64 24.00
CA PHE A 354 7.69 3.06 23.87
C PHE A 354 8.55 3.60 24.99
N LEU A 355 9.62 4.27 24.66
CA LEU A 355 10.53 4.96 25.57
C LEU A 355 10.49 6.45 25.26
N PHE A 356 10.18 7.24 26.26
CA PHE A 356 10.12 8.69 26.15
C PHE A 356 10.89 9.31 27.30
N SER A 357 11.67 10.32 27.00
CA SER A 357 12.32 11.18 27.98
C SER A 357 11.92 12.64 27.78
N GLN A 358 11.81 13.36 28.87
CA GLN A 358 11.64 14.81 28.88
C GLN A 358 12.68 15.42 29.80
N THR A 359 13.49 16.31 29.25
CA THR A 359 14.51 17.09 29.94
C THR A 359 14.16 18.59 29.87
N ALA A 360 15.01 19.43 30.40
CA ALA A 360 14.87 20.89 30.27
C ALA A 360 14.84 21.36 28.80
N ASP A 361 15.54 20.66 27.90
CA ASP A 361 15.66 20.99 26.47
C ASP A 361 14.42 20.56 25.66
N GLY A 362 13.57 19.74 26.25
CA GLY A 362 12.34 19.26 25.61
C GLY A 362 12.09 17.77 25.76
N GLY A 363 10.99 17.32 25.19
CA GLY A 363 10.62 15.91 25.17
C GLY A 363 11.06 15.22 23.87
N ARG A 364 11.63 14.02 23.99
CA ARG A 364 12.00 13.18 22.86
C ARG A 364 11.56 11.74 23.03
N ILE A 365 11.28 11.07 21.93
CA ILE A 365 11.04 9.63 21.87
C ILE A 365 12.40 8.96 21.67
N GLU A 366 12.84 8.18 22.64
CA GLU A 366 14.13 7.47 22.56
C GLU A 366 14.03 6.21 21.72
N ASP A 367 12.94 5.47 21.87
CA ASP A 367 12.66 4.25 21.14
C ASP A 367 11.16 4.01 21.11
N ALA A 368 10.65 3.65 19.95
CA ALA A 368 9.28 3.20 19.82
C ALA A 368 9.22 2.04 18.82
N SER A 369 8.53 0.98 19.20
CA SER A 369 8.28 -0.15 18.32
C SER A 369 6.85 -0.66 18.46
N LEU A 370 6.26 -1.07 17.33
CA LEU A 370 4.99 -1.77 17.24
C LEU A 370 5.18 -2.95 16.29
N LEU A 371 4.79 -4.13 16.76
CA LEU A 371 4.97 -5.40 16.07
C LEU A 371 3.63 -6.08 15.89
N ILE A 372 3.38 -6.58 14.67
CA ILE A 372 2.20 -7.37 14.32
C ILE A 372 2.67 -8.55 13.49
N GLY A 373 2.46 -9.77 13.97
CA GLY A 373 2.84 -11.01 13.29
C GLY A 373 1.66 -11.65 12.56
N ASN A 374 1.98 -12.54 11.63
CA ASN A 374 1.06 -13.48 10.96
C ASN A 374 -0.26 -12.87 10.46
N ILE A 375 -0.17 -11.67 9.86
CA ILE A 375 -1.35 -10.96 9.35
C ILE A 375 -1.85 -11.67 8.11
N LYS A 376 -3.15 -11.99 8.09
CA LYS A 376 -3.88 -12.43 6.91
C LYS A 376 -4.99 -11.43 6.61
N ALA A 377 -4.94 -10.84 5.44
CA ALA A 377 -5.91 -9.85 4.98
C ALA A 377 -6.48 -10.23 3.62
N VAL A 378 -7.75 -9.90 3.39
CA VAL A 378 -8.47 -10.15 2.15
C VAL A 378 -9.08 -8.86 1.65
N ALA A 379 -8.86 -8.54 0.38
CA ALA A 379 -9.41 -7.37 -0.30
C ALA A 379 -9.58 -7.63 -1.80
N HIS A 380 -10.77 -7.37 -2.35
CA HIS A 380 -11.04 -7.44 -3.80
C HIS A 380 -10.53 -8.71 -4.50
N GLY A 381 -10.70 -9.88 -3.86
CA GLY A 381 -10.21 -11.17 -4.38
C GLY A 381 -8.72 -11.43 -4.16
N PHE A 382 -7.98 -10.49 -3.57
CA PHE A 382 -6.60 -10.70 -3.15
C PHE A 382 -6.53 -11.18 -1.71
N THR A 383 -5.69 -12.16 -1.45
CA THR A 383 -5.31 -12.59 -0.10
C THR A 383 -3.86 -12.20 0.13
N ALA A 384 -3.62 -11.38 1.14
CA ALA A 384 -2.29 -10.99 1.57
C ALA A 384 -1.91 -11.71 2.87
N THR A 385 -0.68 -12.21 2.94
CA THR A 385 -0.06 -12.77 4.14
C THR A 385 1.18 -11.97 4.49
N VAL A 386 1.26 -11.46 5.72
CA VAL A 386 2.38 -10.67 6.22
C VAL A 386 2.94 -11.36 7.46
N PRO A 387 4.08 -12.05 7.36
CA PRO A 387 4.66 -12.76 8.50
C PRO A 387 4.96 -11.84 9.68
N LEU A 388 5.50 -10.67 9.41
CA LEU A 388 5.80 -9.68 10.43
C LEU A 388 5.78 -8.27 9.86
N LEU A 389 5.01 -7.39 10.49
CA LEU A 389 5.01 -5.96 10.25
C LEU A 389 5.58 -5.25 11.48
N ARG A 390 6.53 -4.37 11.28
CA ARG A 390 7.18 -3.58 12.33
C ARG A 390 7.06 -2.10 12.03
N LEU A 391 6.70 -1.32 13.04
CA LEU A 391 6.93 0.12 13.07
C LEU A 391 7.98 0.37 14.15
N THR A 392 9.11 0.93 13.80
CA THR A 392 10.19 1.24 14.74
C THR A 392 10.70 2.65 14.49
N GLY A 393 11.18 3.30 15.53
CA GLY A 393 11.77 4.63 15.37
C GLY A 393 12.04 5.37 16.67
N ALA A 394 12.66 6.51 16.50
CA ALA A 394 12.98 7.44 17.56
C ALA A 394 12.72 8.88 17.06
N ASP A 395 12.35 9.79 17.95
CA ASP A 395 12.07 11.19 17.69
C ASP A 395 11.11 11.42 16.51
N ARG A 396 11.65 11.84 15.36
CA ARG A 396 10.89 12.10 14.13
C ARG A 396 11.08 11.04 13.05
N SER A 397 11.96 10.08 13.32
CA SER A 397 12.36 9.05 12.35
C SER A 397 11.66 7.73 12.66
N PHE A 398 10.54 7.48 12.00
CA PHE A 398 9.81 6.22 12.11
C PHE A 398 9.84 5.45 10.80
N LEU A 399 10.07 4.16 10.90
CA LEU A 399 10.16 3.23 9.80
C LEU A 399 9.13 2.11 9.95
N ILE A 400 8.29 1.94 8.96
CA ILE A 400 7.45 0.74 8.79
C ILE A 400 8.24 -0.25 7.95
N SER A 401 8.40 -1.46 8.43
CA SER A 401 9.09 -2.53 7.72
C SER A 401 8.34 -3.85 7.79
N GLY A 402 8.43 -4.61 6.71
CA GLY A 402 7.87 -5.95 6.62
C GLY A 402 8.67 -6.76 5.61
N SER A 403 8.76 -8.06 5.81
CA SER A 403 9.47 -8.96 4.91
C SER A 403 8.75 -10.29 4.79
N GLY A 404 8.99 -11.00 3.67
CA GLY A 404 8.35 -12.27 3.39
C GLY A 404 6.85 -12.16 3.09
N ILE A 405 6.37 -10.95 2.73
CA ILE A 405 4.97 -10.72 2.42
C ILE A 405 4.60 -11.47 1.14
N GLY A 406 3.44 -12.13 1.16
CA GLY A 406 2.86 -12.81 0.02
C GLY A 406 1.49 -12.24 -0.33
N VAL A 407 1.17 -12.16 -1.62
CA VAL A 407 -0.15 -11.72 -2.12
C VAL A 407 -0.58 -12.67 -3.22
N VAL A 408 -1.79 -13.20 -3.13
CA VAL A 408 -2.33 -14.17 -4.11
C VAL A 408 -3.72 -13.73 -4.55
N ASN A 409 -3.97 -13.80 -5.85
CA ASN A 409 -5.29 -13.70 -6.44
C ASN A 409 -5.51 -14.90 -7.37
N PRO A 410 -6.27 -15.92 -6.93
CA PRO A 410 -6.50 -17.13 -7.70
C PRO A 410 -7.29 -16.89 -9.00
N GLU A 411 -8.27 -15.98 -8.97
CA GLU A 411 -9.11 -15.69 -10.15
C GLU A 411 -8.29 -15.08 -11.29
N ARG A 412 -7.31 -14.23 -10.94
CA ARG A 412 -6.39 -13.62 -11.91
C ARG A 412 -5.13 -14.43 -12.13
N LYS A 413 -5.03 -15.61 -11.51
CA LYS A 413 -3.85 -16.49 -11.57
C LYS A 413 -2.53 -15.77 -11.20
N LEU A 414 -2.61 -14.79 -10.30
CA LEU A 414 -1.48 -13.96 -9.89
C LEU A 414 -1.04 -14.33 -8.48
N ALA A 415 0.26 -14.58 -8.32
CA ALA A 415 0.87 -14.75 -7.01
C ALA A 415 2.18 -13.95 -6.93
N VAL A 416 2.33 -13.23 -5.83
CA VAL A 416 3.52 -12.40 -5.56
C VAL A 416 4.06 -12.80 -4.20
N SER A 417 5.36 -13.06 -4.11
CA SER A 417 6.00 -13.52 -2.88
C SER A 417 7.36 -12.86 -2.66
N GLY A 418 7.85 -12.98 -1.42
CA GLY A 418 9.12 -12.36 -1.05
C GLY A 418 9.08 -10.83 -1.06
N ILE A 419 7.89 -10.24 -0.83
CA ILE A 419 7.77 -8.79 -0.76
C ILE A 419 8.43 -8.31 0.54
N SER A 420 9.31 -7.33 0.40
CA SER A 420 9.92 -6.60 1.50
C SER A 420 9.61 -5.12 1.35
N LEU A 421 9.12 -4.53 2.43
CA LEU A 421 8.75 -3.13 2.51
C LEU A 421 9.59 -2.44 3.58
N SER A 422 10.10 -1.27 3.26
CA SER A 422 10.78 -0.37 4.19
C SER A 422 10.28 1.05 3.91
N MET A 423 9.42 1.57 4.76
CA MET A 423 8.72 2.84 4.52
C MET A 423 8.88 3.79 5.70
N PRO A 424 9.69 4.82 5.59
CA PRO A 424 9.68 5.93 6.55
C PRO A 424 8.29 6.59 6.60
N LEU A 425 7.85 7.06 7.76
CA LEU A 425 6.57 7.79 7.85
C LEU A 425 6.54 9.06 6.98
N ARG A 426 7.71 9.60 6.67
CA ARG A 426 7.90 10.72 5.74
C ARG A 426 9.05 10.39 4.83
N PRO A 427 8.80 9.69 3.71
CA PRO A 427 9.85 9.36 2.76
C PRO A 427 10.37 10.63 2.07
N THR A 428 11.68 10.83 2.11
CA THR A 428 12.38 11.93 1.43
C THR A 428 13.32 11.37 0.37
N PRO A 429 13.88 12.19 -0.53
CA PRO A 429 14.87 11.72 -1.49
C PRO A 429 16.10 11.05 -0.83
N GLU A 430 16.51 11.52 0.37
CA GLU A 430 17.65 10.98 1.13
C GLU A 430 17.27 9.70 1.89
N LEU A 431 15.99 9.57 2.28
CA LEU A 431 15.46 8.41 2.99
C LEU A 431 14.17 7.94 2.30
N PRO A 432 14.24 7.33 1.12
CA PRO A 432 13.07 6.88 0.38
C PRO A 432 12.42 5.65 1.03
N ALA A 433 11.14 5.46 0.77
CA ALA A 433 10.50 4.17 1.01
C ALA A 433 10.99 3.18 -0.04
N GLY A 434 11.33 1.97 0.39
CA GLY A 434 11.78 0.87 -0.46
C GLY A 434 10.74 -0.25 -0.53
N LEU A 435 10.47 -0.72 -1.72
CA LEU A 435 9.69 -1.93 -2.00
C LEU A 435 10.54 -2.89 -2.81
N LYS A 436 10.66 -4.13 -2.38
CA LYS A 436 11.31 -5.19 -3.14
C LYS A 436 10.37 -6.39 -3.21
N VAL A 437 10.19 -6.92 -4.38
CA VAL A 437 9.38 -8.12 -4.66
C VAL A 437 10.30 -9.18 -5.19
N GLY A 438 10.41 -10.29 -4.50
CA GLY A 438 11.35 -11.35 -4.86
C GLY A 438 10.85 -12.24 -6.00
N LYS A 439 9.53 -12.44 -6.12
CA LYS A 439 8.97 -13.32 -7.12
C LYS A 439 7.54 -12.94 -7.49
N ILE A 440 7.30 -12.83 -8.80
CA ILE A 440 5.97 -12.60 -9.38
C ILE A 440 5.65 -13.78 -10.29
N LEU A 441 4.52 -14.43 -10.01
CA LEU A 441 4.01 -15.57 -10.77
C LEU A 441 2.70 -15.18 -11.46
N TYR A 442 2.59 -15.52 -12.72
CA TYR A 442 1.35 -15.39 -13.48
C TYR A 442 1.06 -16.73 -14.17
N ASP A 443 -0.13 -17.28 -13.95
CA ASP A 443 -0.54 -18.62 -14.45
C ASP A 443 0.50 -19.73 -14.15
N GLY A 444 1.08 -19.70 -12.94
CA GLY A 444 2.11 -20.62 -12.49
C GLY A 444 3.53 -20.38 -13.02
N ARG A 445 3.71 -19.46 -13.98
CA ARG A 445 5.02 -19.09 -14.52
C ARG A 445 5.62 -17.91 -13.76
N GLU A 446 6.90 -17.98 -13.48
CA GLU A 446 7.65 -16.85 -12.93
C GLU A 446 7.93 -15.82 -14.02
N ILE A 447 7.36 -14.62 -13.85
CA ILE A 447 7.51 -13.53 -14.81
C ILE A 447 8.64 -12.57 -14.46
N GLY A 448 9.02 -12.48 -13.19
CA GLY A 448 10.13 -11.63 -12.78
C GLY A 448 10.09 -11.22 -11.31
N ASP A 449 10.98 -10.30 -10.99
CA ASP A 449 11.07 -9.62 -9.70
C ASP A 449 11.10 -8.10 -9.91
N THR A 450 10.88 -7.31 -8.84
CA THR A 450 10.89 -5.86 -8.95
C THR A 450 11.41 -5.19 -7.68
N SER A 451 12.04 -4.06 -7.86
CA SER A 451 12.40 -3.14 -6.79
C SER A 451 11.94 -1.72 -7.12
N ALA A 452 11.47 -1.02 -6.10
CA ALA A 452 10.98 0.34 -6.26
C ALA A 452 11.35 1.21 -5.06
N SER A 453 11.54 2.49 -5.30
CA SER A 453 11.75 3.52 -4.29
C SER A 453 10.72 4.62 -4.47
N LEU A 454 10.17 5.09 -3.34
CA LEU A 454 9.12 6.09 -3.30
C LEU A 454 9.50 7.19 -2.30
N TYR A 455 9.35 8.43 -2.70
CA TYR A 455 9.64 9.59 -1.84
C TYR A 455 8.74 10.78 -2.16
N VAL A 456 8.62 11.69 -1.23
CA VAL A 456 7.87 12.95 -1.39
C VAL A 456 8.85 14.05 -1.80
N LYS A 457 8.54 14.73 -2.91
CA LYS A 457 9.27 15.89 -3.42
C LYS A 457 8.27 16.92 -3.93
N ASP A 458 8.49 18.21 -3.60
CA ASP A 458 7.66 19.32 -4.08
C ASP A 458 6.15 19.11 -3.86
N HIS A 459 5.77 18.60 -2.68
CA HIS A 459 4.40 18.20 -2.32
C HIS A 459 3.79 17.07 -3.18
N GLY A 460 4.55 16.48 -4.08
CA GLY A 460 4.17 15.33 -4.91
C GLY A 460 4.84 14.05 -4.45
N LEU A 461 4.27 12.91 -4.86
CA LEU A 461 4.82 11.59 -4.65
C LEU A 461 5.62 11.18 -5.88
N SER A 462 6.87 10.78 -5.71
CA SER A 462 7.73 10.26 -6.78
C SER A 462 8.04 8.80 -6.54
N LEU A 463 7.94 8.00 -7.59
CA LEU A 463 8.23 6.57 -7.61
C LEU A 463 9.29 6.31 -8.67
N THR A 464 10.29 5.50 -8.35
CA THR A 464 11.26 4.98 -9.32
C THR A 464 11.50 3.51 -9.03
N GLY A 465 11.72 2.72 -10.07
CA GLY A 465 11.96 1.30 -9.84
C GLY A 465 12.43 0.58 -11.09
N ARG A 466 12.68 -0.70 -10.91
CA ARG A 466 13.13 -1.62 -11.94
C ARG A 466 12.39 -2.94 -11.80
N PHE A 467 11.97 -3.49 -12.90
CA PHE A 467 11.41 -4.82 -13.04
C PHE A 467 12.37 -5.66 -13.87
N ASP A 468 12.85 -6.77 -13.31
CA ASP A 468 13.71 -7.74 -13.99
C ASP A 468 12.86 -8.96 -14.38
N THR A 469 12.66 -9.18 -15.68
CA THR A 469 11.88 -10.33 -16.14
C THR A 469 12.70 -11.62 -16.12
N LYS A 470 12.04 -12.73 -15.80
CA LYS A 470 12.60 -14.10 -15.91
C LYS A 470 12.16 -14.79 -17.20
N LEU A 471 11.30 -14.16 -17.98
CA LEU A 471 10.84 -14.71 -19.27
C LEU A 471 11.91 -14.60 -20.34
N VAL A 472 12.74 -13.58 -20.29
CA VAL A 472 13.86 -13.36 -21.20
C VAL A 472 15.08 -12.93 -20.38
N ASP A 473 16.16 -13.70 -20.47
CA ASP A 473 17.37 -13.44 -19.70
C ASP A 473 17.99 -12.08 -20.04
N GLY A 474 18.27 -11.28 -19.02
CA GLY A 474 18.90 -9.96 -19.14
C GLY A 474 17.98 -8.81 -19.56
N VAL A 475 16.68 -9.04 -19.79
CA VAL A 475 15.70 -8.00 -20.03
C VAL A 475 15.21 -7.40 -18.71
N TYR A 476 15.16 -6.08 -18.68
CA TYR A 476 14.56 -5.35 -17.57
C TYR A 476 13.82 -4.11 -18.05
N ALA A 477 12.88 -3.65 -17.24
CA ALA A 477 12.17 -2.40 -17.45
C ALA A 477 12.44 -1.45 -16.27
N GLU A 478 12.82 -0.22 -16.56
CA GLU A 478 12.85 0.86 -15.59
C GLU A 478 11.52 1.60 -15.63
N PHE A 479 11.03 1.97 -14.45
CA PHE A 479 9.80 2.75 -14.37
C PHE A 479 9.95 3.94 -13.43
N ARG A 480 9.24 5.01 -13.77
CA ARG A 480 9.14 6.24 -12.98
C ARG A 480 7.68 6.65 -12.85
N GLY A 481 7.32 7.10 -11.67
CA GLY A 481 5.97 7.60 -11.43
C GLY A 481 6.02 8.94 -10.69
N ARG A 482 5.06 9.81 -10.98
CA ARG A 482 4.85 11.06 -10.26
C ARG A 482 3.37 11.25 -10.03
N VAL A 483 3.00 11.56 -8.79
CA VAL A 483 1.64 11.91 -8.40
C VAL A 483 1.68 13.31 -7.79
N SER A 484 0.95 14.25 -8.37
CA SER A 484 0.84 15.62 -7.89
C SER A 484 -0.58 15.84 -7.36
N PRO A 485 -0.76 16.05 -6.04
CA PRO A 485 -2.08 16.25 -5.47
C PRO A 485 -2.69 17.57 -5.96
N ARG A 486 -4.01 17.57 -6.19
CA ARG A 486 -4.83 18.76 -6.46
C ARG A 486 -5.87 18.92 -5.36
N ALA A 487 -6.08 20.13 -4.92
CA ALA A 487 -7.07 20.39 -3.88
C ALA A 487 -8.50 20.21 -4.42
N GLY A 488 -9.23 19.21 -3.89
CA GLY A 488 -10.63 18.96 -4.26
C GLY A 488 -10.87 18.23 -5.59
N GLU A 489 -9.81 17.81 -6.29
CA GLU A 489 -9.87 17.11 -7.57
C GLU A 489 -9.06 15.81 -7.56
N LEU A 490 -9.16 15.02 -8.64
CA LEU A 490 -8.29 13.87 -8.83
C LEU A 490 -6.83 14.34 -9.02
N PRO A 491 -5.85 13.64 -8.43
CA PRO A 491 -4.44 14.02 -8.58
C PRO A 491 -3.97 13.84 -10.04
N ASP A 492 -3.04 14.67 -10.45
CA ASP A 492 -2.32 14.42 -11.69
C ASP A 492 -1.29 13.31 -11.47
N CYS A 493 -1.29 12.33 -12.37
CA CYS A 493 -0.40 11.19 -12.32
C CYS A 493 0.35 11.05 -13.65
N LEU A 494 1.65 10.81 -13.56
CA LEU A 494 2.49 10.41 -14.68
C LEU A 494 3.21 9.12 -14.30
N PHE A 495 3.12 8.12 -15.15
CA PHE A 495 3.87 6.87 -15.01
C PHE A 495 4.56 6.55 -16.33
N GLU A 496 5.86 6.35 -16.29
CA GLU A 496 6.72 6.07 -17.44
C GLU A 496 7.41 4.74 -17.24
N VAL A 497 7.52 3.97 -18.32
CA VAL A 497 8.22 2.68 -18.35
C VAL A 497 9.20 2.70 -19.52
N THR A 498 10.40 2.25 -19.31
CA THR A 498 11.42 2.14 -20.35
C THR A 498 12.08 0.76 -20.27
N VAL A 499 12.09 0.04 -21.38
CA VAL A 499 12.93 -1.12 -21.60
C VAL A 499 14.12 -0.63 -22.39
N PRO A 500 15.33 -0.59 -21.84
CA PRO A 500 16.52 -0.17 -22.58
C PRO A 500 16.78 -1.07 -23.79
N PRO A 501 17.55 -0.61 -24.80
CA PRO A 501 17.91 -1.44 -25.93
C PRO A 501 18.51 -2.77 -25.47
N TYR A 502 17.88 -3.83 -25.87
CA TYR A 502 18.25 -5.20 -25.53
C TYR A 502 18.39 -6.05 -26.80
N THR A 503 19.49 -6.77 -26.89
CA THR A 503 19.74 -7.75 -27.96
C THR A 503 19.86 -9.13 -27.33
N PRO A 504 18.99 -10.10 -27.67
CA PRO A 504 19.04 -11.44 -27.12
C PRO A 504 20.32 -12.15 -27.59
N LYS A 505 20.99 -12.87 -26.68
CA LYS A 505 22.21 -13.63 -26.97
C LYS A 505 21.93 -14.85 -27.86
N GLN A 506 20.71 -15.36 -27.82
CA GLN A 506 20.23 -16.46 -28.63
C GLN A 506 18.84 -16.11 -29.18
N PRO A 507 18.43 -16.64 -30.33
CA PRO A 507 17.11 -16.41 -30.88
C PRO A 507 16.01 -16.75 -29.87
N LEU A 508 15.08 -15.79 -29.66
CA LEU A 508 13.93 -15.97 -28.79
C LEU A 508 12.92 -16.90 -29.45
N LYS A 509 12.52 -17.97 -28.77
CA LYS A 509 11.47 -18.87 -29.20
C LYS A 509 10.11 -18.23 -28.92
N LEU A 510 9.47 -17.70 -29.94
CA LEU A 510 8.24 -16.93 -29.80
C LEU A 510 7.03 -17.81 -29.39
N GLY A 511 7.05 -19.09 -29.69
CA GLY A 511 6.02 -20.04 -29.26
C GLY A 511 5.90 -20.20 -27.74
N GLU A 512 6.96 -19.89 -26.98
CA GLU A 512 6.93 -19.88 -25.52
C GLU A 512 6.06 -18.74 -24.97
N PHE A 513 5.93 -17.63 -25.73
CA PHE A 513 5.13 -16.45 -25.37
C PHE A 513 3.75 -16.48 -26.03
N VAL A 514 3.70 -16.90 -27.29
CA VAL A 514 2.51 -16.97 -28.11
C VAL A 514 2.44 -18.36 -28.73
N PRO A 515 1.69 -19.31 -28.15
CA PRO A 515 1.66 -20.72 -28.61
C PRO A 515 1.33 -20.86 -30.12
N ALA A 516 0.54 -19.93 -30.68
CA ALA A 516 0.20 -19.95 -32.10
C ALA A 516 1.39 -19.71 -33.04
N LEU A 517 2.52 -19.16 -32.55
CA LEU A 517 3.73 -18.98 -33.33
C LEU A 517 4.61 -20.23 -33.41
N GLY A 518 4.31 -21.26 -32.62
CA GLY A 518 4.95 -22.56 -32.73
C GLY A 518 6.48 -22.53 -32.63
N ASP A 519 7.16 -22.88 -33.72
CA ASP A 519 8.61 -22.93 -33.84
C ASP A 519 9.28 -21.61 -34.22
N ALA A 520 8.50 -20.52 -34.34
CA ALA A 520 9.02 -19.23 -34.73
C ALA A 520 10.06 -18.71 -33.74
N THR A 521 11.14 -18.17 -34.31
CA THR A 521 12.22 -17.53 -33.56
C THR A 521 12.45 -16.10 -34.03
N ALA A 522 12.93 -15.24 -33.12
CA ALA A 522 13.28 -13.86 -33.45
C ALA A 522 14.57 -13.42 -32.75
N THR A 523 15.32 -12.57 -33.43
CA THR A 523 16.46 -11.84 -32.90
C THR A 523 16.37 -10.37 -33.25
N GLY A 524 17.27 -9.57 -32.74
CA GLY A 524 17.35 -8.14 -33.03
C GLY A 524 17.40 -7.31 -31.75
N THR A 525 17.73 -6.04 -31.87
CA THR A 525 17.72 -5.10 -30.74
C THR A 525 16.34 -4.49 -30.60
N VAL A 526 15.74 -4.68 -29.42
CA VAL A 526 14.40 -4.17 -29.08
C VAL A 526 14.51 -3.16 -27.97
N SER A 527 13.80 -2.05 -28.07
CA SER A 527 13.58 -1.11 -26.97
C SER A 527 12.12 -0.71 -26.91
N LEU A 528 11.63 -0.39 -25.70
CA LEU A 528 10.25 -0.01 -25.47
C LEU A 528 10.20 1.15 -24.49
N GLY A 529 9.45 2.19 -24.84
CA GLY A 529 9.09 3.29 -23.94
C GLY A 529 7.57 3.38 -23.83
N GLY A 530 7.08 3.59 -22.60
CA GLY A 530 5.65 3.74 -22.35
C GLY A 530 5.39 4.86 -21.35
N ALA A 531 4.24 5.52 -21.48
CA ALA A 531 3.77 6.50 -20.53
C ALA A 531 2.25 6.39 -20.33
N ALA A 532 1.82 6.49 -19.07
CA ALA A 532 0.42 6.63 -18.70
C ALA A 532 0.26 7.95 -17.92
N ARG A 533 -0.71 8.76 -18.32
CA ARG A 533 -0.97 10.07 -17.71
C ARG A 533 -2.43 10.19 -17.31
N LEU A 534 -2.64 10.68 -16.12
CA LEU A 534 -3.94 11.18 -15.66
C LEU A 534 -3.76 12.67 -15.42
N GLU A 535 -4.39 13.49 -16.20
CA GLU A 535 -4.30 14.95 -16.12
C GLU A 535 -5.68 15.55 -16.32
N ASN A 536 -6.11 16.42 -15.40
CA ASN A 536 -7.46 16.99 -15.41
C ASN A 536 -8.59 15.94 -15.50
N GLY A 537 -8.42 14.78 -14.86
CA GLY A 537 -9.37 13.66 -14.92
C GLY A 537 -9.38 12.89 -16.24
N LYS A 538 -8.56 13.28 -17.23
CA LYS A 538 -8.41 12.57 -18.51
C LYS A 538 -7.23 11.60 -18.44
N PHE A 539 -7.51 10.32 -18.68
CA PHE A 539 -6.48 9.28 -18.72
C PHE A 539 -6.02 9.07 -20.17
N THR A 540 -4.72 9.10 -20.38
CA THR A 540 -4.08 8.84 -21.69
C THR A 540 -2.90 7.90 -21.52
N THR A 541 -2.66 7.06 -22.53
CA THR A 541 -1.55 6.11 -22.54
C THR A 541 -0.81 6.18 -23.86
N GLY A 542 0.51 6.14 -23.79
CA GLY A 542 1.35 6.08 -25.01
C GLY A 542 2.38 4.97 -24.88
N VAL A 543 2.73 4.35 -25.99
CA VAL A 543 3.79 3.34 -26.08
C VAL A 543 4.57 3.57 -27.37
N HIS A 544 5.89 3.49 -27.28
CA HIS A 544 6.80 3.52 -28.40
C HIS A 544 7.62 2.21 -28.40
N CYS A 545 7.48 1.46 -29.47
CA CYS A 545 8.21 0.20 -29.67
C CYS A 545 9.19 0.39 -30.84
N TYR A 546 10.43 0.08 -30.60
CA TYR A 546 11.49 0.18 -31.57
C TYR A 546 12.25 -1.15 -31.69
N VAL A 547 12.37 -1.65 -32.94
CA VAL A 547 13.16 -2.82 -33.27
C VAL A 547 14.20 -2.42 -34.30
N TYR A 548 15.44 -2.80 -34.07
CA TYR A 548 16.53 -2.55 -34.98
C TYR A 548 17.25 -3.84 -35.30
N ASP A 549 17.56 -4.03 -36.59
CA ASP A 549 18.26 -5.23 -37.12
C ASP A 549 17.59 -6.54 -36.69
N GLY A 550 16.26 -6.55 -36.76
CA GLY A 550 15.46 -7.72 -36.38
C GLY A 550 15.57 -8.81 -37.45
N GLN A 551 15.55 -10.06 -36.97
CA GLN A 551 15.40 -11.26 -37.79
C GLN A 551 14.25 -12.08 -37.26
N PHE A 552 13.51 -12.71 -38.16
CA PHE A 552 12.38 -13.55 -37.83
C PHE A 552 12.39 -14.78 -38.70
N ASP A 553 12.32 -15.95 -38.06
CA ASP A 553 12.33 -17.25 -38.70
C ASP A 553 11.11 -18.06 -38.27
N MET A 554 10.43 -18.67 -39.23
CA MET A 554 9.35 -19.62 -39.01
C MET A 554 9.56 -20.83 -39.97
N PRO A 555 10.42 -21.80 -39.59
CA PRO A 555 10.83 -22.89 -40.45
C PRO A 555 9.70 -23.73 -41.01
N GLU A 556 8.67 -24.08 -40.20
CA GLU A 556 7.50 -24.85 -40.68
C GLU A 556 6.74 -24.16 -41.84
N SER A 557 6.76 -22.85 -41.89
CA SER A 557 6.11 -22.07 -42.95
C SER A 557 7.08 -21.63 -44.06
N GLY A 558 8.38 -21.89 -43.91
CA GLY A 558 9.42 -21.44 -44.83
C GLY A 558 9.51 -19.92 -44.87
N LEU A 559 9.15 -19.23 -43.79
CA LEU A 559 9.17 -17.77 -43.67
C LEU A 559 10.47 -17.35 -42.97
N HIS A 560 11.25 -16.52 -43.63
CA HIS A 560 12.47 -15.91 -43.12
C HIS A 560 12.51 -14.43 -43.47
N ALA A 561 12.73 -13.57 -42.47
CA ALA A 561 12.83 -12.15 -42.64
C ALA A 561 14.08 -11.61 -41.93
N GLU A 562 14.82 -10.71 -42.63
CA GLU A 562 16.05 -10.09 -42.12
C GLU A 562 16.00 -8.56 -42.26
N GLY A 563 16.78 -7.87 -41.45
CA GLY A 563 16.88 -6.42 -41.46
C GLY A 563 15.56 -5.73 -41.08
N ILE A 564 14.80 -6.34 -40.16
CA ILE A 564 13.54 -5.78 -39.70
C ILE A 564 13.84 -4.55 -38.87
N LYS A 565 13.24 -3.43 -39.25
CA LYS A 565 13.22 -2.19 -38.48
C LYS A 565 11.77 -1.81 -38.25
N LEU A 566 11.43 -1.64 -36.99
CA LEU A 566 10.09 -1.27 -36.58
C LEU A 566 10.20 -0.03 -35.70
N ASP A 567 9.48 1.01 -36.06
CA ASP A 567 9.33 2.24 -35.29
C ASP A 567 7.84 2.54 -35.20
N VAL A 568 7.21 2.08 -34.12
CA VAL A 568 5.76 2.19 -33.93
C VAL A 568 5.47 2.89 -32.62
N ARG A 569 4.71 3.96 -32.72
CA ARG A 569 4.30 4.79 -31.60
C ARG A 569 2.78 4.82 -31.46
N PHE A 570 2.25 4.43 -30.33
CA PHE A 570 0.86 4.62 -29.94
C PHE A 570 0.74 5.91 -29.13
N THR A 571 -0.18 6.78 -29.51
CA THR A 571 -0.54 7.99 -28.73
C THR A 571 -1.59 7.68 -27.69
N ASP A 572 -2.44 6.69 -27.96
CA ASP A 572 -3.40 6.12 -27.03
C ASP A 572 -3.46 4.60 -27.20
N LEU A 573 -2.77 3.88 -26.31
CA LEU A 573 -2.74 2.42 -26.34
C LEU A 573 -4.11 1.80 -26.03
N LEU A 574 -4.95 2.44 -25.22
CA LEU A 574 -6.27 1.92 -24.86
C LEU A 574 -7.23 1.94 -26.06
N ASN A 575 -7.13 2.95 -26.90
CA ASN A 575 -7.90 3.07 -28.13
C ASN A 575 -7.17 2.50 -29.35
N CYS A 576 -5.89 2.07 -29.16
CA CYS A 576 -5.00 1.64 -30.22
C CYS A 576 -4.80 2.74 -31.28
N ASP A 577 -4.63 3.99 -30.85
CA ASP A 577 -4.45 5.14 -31.73
C ASP A 577 -2.97 5.42 -31.98
N THR A 578 -2.58 5.59 -33.23
CA THR A 578 -1.21 5.94 -33.65
C THR A 578 -1.18 7.25 -34.43
N PRO A 579 -0.08 8.00 -34.42
CA PRO A 579 0.11 9.06 -35.37
C PRO A 579 0.21 8.49 -36.81
N ALA A 580 -0.16 9.26 -37.81
CA ALA A 580 0.03 8.90 -39.21
C ALA A 580 1.50 8.61 -39.56
N GLY A 581 1.72 7.76 -40.56
CA GLY A 581 3.05 7.48 -41.08
C GLY A 581 3.92 6.54 -40.25
N GLN A 582 3.30 5.64 -39.44
CA GLN A 582 4.05 4.56 -38.76
C GLN A 582 4.78 3.71 -39.80
N ARG A 583 6.01 3.29 -39.47
CA ARG A 583 6.90 2.66 -40.45
C ARG A 583 7.42 1.32 -39.97
N ILE A 584 7.29 0.33 -40.86
CA ILE A 584 7.97 -0.96 -40.75
C ILE A 584 8.80 -1.14 -42.01
N SER A 585 10.09 -1.47 -41.88
CA SER A 585 10.92 -1.86 -43.00
C SER A 585 11.54 -3.22 -42.77
N ILE A 586 11.64 -4.02 -43.84
CA ILE A 586 12.24 -5.35 -43.83
C ILE A 586 13.23 -5.38 -44.98
N GLY A 587 14.49 -5.70 -44.67
CA GLY A 587 15.53 -5.75 -45.68
C GLY A 587 15.30 -6.88 -46.67
N LYS A 588 15.02 -8.07 -46.20
CA LYS A 588 14.74 -9.26 -47.02
C LYS A 588 13.64 -10.09 -46.40
N LEU A 589 12.74 -10.59 -47.23
CA LEU A 589 11.68 -11.51 -46.83
C LEU A 589 11.63 -12.67 -47.82
N ASN A 590 11.87 -13.86 -47.32
CA ASN A 590 11.73 -15.11 -48.04
C ASN A 590 10.51 -15.88 -47.50
N ALA A 591 9.61 -16.26 -48.41
CA ALA A 591 8.43 -17.09 -48.09
C ALA A 591 8.32 -18.22 -49.12
N GLY A 592 8.95 -19.37 -48.80
CA GLY A 592 9.10 -20.43 -49.80
C GLY A 592 9.96 -19.95 -51.00
N SER A 593 9.39 -19.96 -52.19
CA SER A 593 10.05 -19.47 -53.43
C SER A 593 9.91 -17.96 -53.59
N LEU A 594 8.99 -17.28 -52.90
CA LEU A 594 8.80 -15.85 -52.99
C LEU A 594 9.94 -15.12 -52.23
N LYS A 595 10.58 -14.21 -52.94
CA LYS A 595 11.64 -13.36 -52.41
C LYS A 595 11.28 -11.91 -52.62
N LEU A 596 11.23 -11.17 -51.54
CA LEU A 596 10.97 -9.71 -51.58
C LEU A 596 12.14 -9.02 -50.83
N ASP A 597 12.63 -7.94 -51.44
CA ASP A 597 13.66 -7.12 -50.83
C ASP A 597 13.16 -5.70 -50.57
N ASN A 598 13.82 -4.98 -49.66
CA ASN A 598 13.58 -3.56 -49.37
C ASN A 598 12.11 -3.20 -49.14
N ILE A 599 11.42 -4.02 -48.32
CA ILE A 599 10.00 -3.83 -48.00
C ILE A 599 9.85 -2.63 -47.08
N GLU A 600 9.00 -1.67 -47.47
CA GLU A 600 8.62 -0.53 -46.66
C GLU A 600 7.10 -0.47 -46.55
N LEU A 601 6.59 -0.60 -45.31
CA LEU A 601 5.17 -0.45 -44.98
C LEU A 601 4.97 0.83 -44.18
N ARG A 602 4.08 1.70 -44.66
CA ARG A 602 3.58 2.86 -43.91
C ARG A 602 2.11 2.64 -43.57
N PHE A 603 1.76 2.89 -42.32
CA PHE A 603 0.42 2.66 -41.83
C PHE A 603 0.05 3.62 -40.71
N ASP A 604 -1.24 3.65 -40.43
CA ASP A 604 -1.85 4.38 -39.35
C ASP A 604 -2.94 3.52 -38.71
N ILE A 605 -3.01 3.48 -37.39
CA ILE A 605 -4.08 2.83 -36.65
C ILE A 605 -4.93 3.92 -36.02
N GLU A 606 -6.11 4.16 -36.56
CA GLU A 606 -7.03 5.17 -36.06
C GLU A 606 -7.84 4.68 -34.84
N SER A 607 -8.04 3.38 -34.74
CA SER A 607 -8.75 2.75 -33.61
C SER A 607 -8.53 1.24 -33.62
N ARG A 608 -9.00 0.56 -32.57
CA ARG A 608 -9.02 -0.93 -32.51
C ARG A 608 -9.69 -1.58 -33.71
N ASN A 609 -10.56 -0.87 -34.40
CA ASN A 609 -11.39 -1.38 -35.49
C ASN A 609 -10.96 -0.88 -36.88
N GLN A 610 -9.99 0.02 -36.96
CA GLN A 610 -9.62 0.67 -38.20
C GLN A 610 -8.11 0.90 -38.27
N THR A 611 -7.51 0.31 -39.31
CA THR A 611 -6.09 0.51 -39.67
C THR A 611 -6.04 0.96 -41.14
N ILE A 612 -5.27 1.98 -41.42
CA ILE A 612 -5.02 2.47 -42.78
C ILE A 612 -3.60 2.10 -43.15
N VAL A 613 -3.44 1.26 -44.13
CA VAL A 613 -2.16 1.09 -44.85
C VAL A 613 -2.04 2.24 -45.83
N GLU A 614 -1.15 3.15 -45.56
CA GLU A 614 -0.93 4.32 -46.47
C GLU A 614 -0.20 3.90 -47.74
N SER A 615 0.85 3.09 -47.56
CA SER A 615 1.62 2.55 -48.69
C SER A 615 2.37 1.30 -48.29
N LEU A 616 2.53 0.38 -49.20
CA LEU A 616 3.48 -0.74 -49.17
C LEU A 616 4.34 -0.66 -50.43
N ARG A 617 5.64 -0.75 -50.29
CA ARG A 617 6.62 -0.86 -51.40
C ARG A 617 7.53 -2.02 -51.10
N ALA A 618 7.91 -2.74 -52.13
CA ALA A 618 8.91 -3.80 -52.05
C ALA A 618 9.58 -4.00 -53.42
N ASP A 619 10.80 -4.45 -53.41
CA ASP A 619 11.48 -4.91 -54.62
C ASP A 619 11.10 -6.40 -54.81
N TRP A 620 10.66 -6.76 -55.99
CA TRP A 620 10.27 -8.11 -56.37
C TRP A 620 10.67 -8.42 -57.78
N CYS A 621 11.29 -9.57 -58.02
CA CYS A 621 11.70 -10.03 -59.32
C CYS A 621 12.43 -8.90 -60.12
N GLY A 622 13.42 -8.26 -59.56
CA GLY A 622 14.24 -7.22 -60.20
C GLY A 622 13.50 -5.90 -60.49
N GLY A 623 12.24 -5.79 -60.16
CA GLY A 623 11.42 -4.58 -60.26
C GLY A 623 10.78 -4.18 -58.94
N ASN A 624 9.76 -3.34 -59.01
CA ASN A 624 9.09 -2.79 -57.83
C ASN A 624 7.62 -3.21 -57.79
N VAL A 625 7.12 -3.49 -56.59
CA VAL A 625 5.71 -3.62 -56.34
C VAL A 625 5.26 -2.59 -55.29
N MET A 626 4.06 -2.00 -55.54
CA MET A 626 3.52 -1.02 -54.60
C MET A 626 2.01 -1.18 -54.41
N LEU A 627 1.58 -0.89 -53.19
CA LEU A 627 0.18 -0.75 -52.83
C LEU A 627 0.03 0.65 -52.24
N ASN A 628 -0.91 1.44 -52.77
CA ASN A 628 -0.98 2.86 -52.41
C ASN A 628 -1.90 3.16 -51.23
N SER A 629 -2.98 2.42 -51.05
CA SER A 629 -3.86 2.62 -49.88
C SER A 629 -4.71 1.38 -49.64
N LEU A 630 -4.90 1.04 -48.39
CA LEU A 630 -5.82 -0.02 -47.96
C LEU A 630 -6.37 0.32 -46.61
N GLN A 631 -7.70 0.45 -46.49
CA GLN A 631 -8.38 0.62 -45.23
C GLN A 631 -8.85 -0.73 -44.71
N LEU A 632 -8.25 -1.18 -43.62
CA LEU A 632 -8.62 -2.41 -42.91
C LEU A 632 -9.61 -2.07 -41.78
N ARG A 633 -10.85 -2.57 -41.90
CA ARG A 633 -11.88 -2.40 -40.87
C ARG A 633 -12.35 -3.78 -40.38
N THR A 634 -12.44 -3.97 -39.07
CA THR A 634 -12.83 -5.25 -38.47
C THR A 634 -14.31 -5.60 -38.67
N ASP A 635 -15.16 -4.62 -38.99
CA ASP A 635 -16.57 -4.81 -39.31
C ASP A 635 -16.82 -5.33 -40.74
N ARG A 636 -15.81 -5.32 -41.60
CA ARG A 636 -15.90 -5.85 -42.96
C ARG A 636 -15.51 -7.31 -43.02
N GLN A 637 -16.08 -8.05 -43.95
CA GLN A 637 -15.76 -9.47 -44.19
C GLN A 637 -14.59 -9.64 -45.17
N PHE A 638 -14.32 -8.65 -45.99
CA PHE A 638 -13.21 -8.62 -46.95
C PHE A 638 -12.75 -7.19 -47.22
N TRP A 639 -11.51 -7.10 -47.71
CA TRP A 639 -10.89 -5.85 -48.16
C TRP A 639 -10.29 -6.08 -49.53
N GLU A 640 -10.45 -5.12 -50.45
CA GLU A 640 -9.93 -5.17 -51.81
C GLU A 640 -8.90 -4.08 -52.01
N THR A 641 -7.84 -4.40 -52.73
CA THR A 641 -6.79 -3.48 -53.13
C THR A 641 -6.12 -4.00 -54.38
N SER A 642 -5.17 -3.26 -54.91
CA SER A 642 -4.37 -3.68 -56.07
C SER A 642 -2.89 -3.48 -55.78
N LEU A 643 -2.11 -4.51 -56.05
CA LEU A 643 -0.66 -4.42 -56.07
C LEU A 643 -0.23 -3.98 -57.46
N TYR A 644 0.36 -2.83 -57.54
CA TYR A 644 0.91 -2.30 -58.81
C TYR A 644 2.32 -2.83 -58.95
N CYS A 645 2.62 -3.30 -60.20
CA CYS A 645 3.89 -3.90 -60.54
C CYS A 645 4.59 -3.06 -61.58
N GLU A 646 5.85 -2.72 -61.35
CA GLU A 646 6.64 -1.90 -62.29
C GLU A 646 8.01 -2.52 -62.48
N GLY A 647 8.26 -2.94 -63.73
CA GLY A 647 9.58 -3.41 -64.17
C GLY A 647 9.96 -4.81 -63.64
N LEU A 648 8.95 -5.67 -63.32
CA LEU A 648 9.28 -7.02 -62.87
C LEU A 648 9.91 -7.83 -64.01
N GLU A 649 11.06 -8.45 -63.73
CA GLU A 649 11.71 -9.33 -64.72
C GLU A 649 10.92 -10.60 -64.94
N LEU A 650 10.44 -10.83 -66.14
CA LEU A 650 9.63 -11.98 -66.49
C LEU A 650 10.31 -13.30 -66.17
N ALA A 651 11.59 -13.45 -66.48
CA ALA A 651 12.35 -14.66 -66.20
C ALA A 651 12.42 -14.97 -64.72
N GLU A 652 12.64 -13.94 -63.90
CA GLU A 652 12.69 -14.10 -62.44
C GLU A 652 11.32 -14.41 -61.84
N LEU A 653 10.24 -13.75 -62.33
CA LEU A 653 8.88 -14.07 -61.93
C LEU A 653 8.50 -15.53 -62.21
N VAL A 654 8.81 -16.01 -63.42
CA VAL A 654 8.57 -17.43 -63.82
C VAL A 654 9.33 -18.40 -62.88
N SER A 655 10.56 -18.04 -62.55
CA SER A 655 11.42 -18.84 -61.65
C SER A 655 10.91 -18.84 -60.23
N GLN A 656 10.52 -17.68 -59.66
CA GLN A 656 10.00 -17.59 -58.28
C GLN A 656 8.60 -18.20 -58.14
N LEU A 657 7.79 -18.17 -59.21
CA LEU A 657 6.52 -18.92 -59.22
C LEU A 657 6.74 -20.43 -59.40
N ASN A 658 7.99 -20.91 -59.50
CA ASN A 658 8.39 -22.31 -59.67
C ASN A 658 7.75 -22.96 -60.89
N LEU A 659 7.54 -22.17 -61.95
CA LEU A 659 6.99 -22.62 -63.17
C LEU A 659 8.05 -23.34 -64.02
N ALA A 660 9.20 -22.70 -64.16
CA ALA A 660 10.39 -23.23 -64.79
C ALA A 660 11.63 -22.43 -64.32
N SER A 661 12.83 -22.97 -64.52
CA SER A 661 14.05 -22.21 -64.41
C SER A 661 14.20 -21.32 -65.62
N ALA A 662 14.09 -20.02 -65.46
CA ALA A 662 14.07 -19.10 -66.58
C ALA A 662 15.22 -18.09 -66.50
N ALA A 663 15.77 -17.73 -67.66
CA ALA A 663 16.71 -16.63 -67.85
C ALA A 663 16.31 -15.80 -69.06
N GLY A 664 16.57 -14.54 -69.08
CA GLY A 664 16.22 -13.67 -70.18
C GLY A 664 15.99 -12.23 -69.80
N THR A 665 15.43 -11.45 -70.72
CA THR A 665 15.09 -10.02 -70.52
C THR A 665 13.61 -9.81 -70.72
N GLY A 666 13.06 -8.74 -70.12
CA GLY A 666 11.67 -8.32 -70.31
C GLY A 666 11.03 -7.84 -69.00
N ALA A 667 10.83 -6.56 -68.92
CA ALA A 667 10.21 -5.90 -67.77
C ALA A 667 8.66 -5.94 -67.89
N LEU A 668 8.00 -6.50 -66.90
CA LEU A 668 6.55 -6.56 -66.79
C LEU A 668 6.00 -5.35 -66.02
N TYR A 669 4.87 -4.84 -66.49
CA TYR A 669 4.10 -3.75 -65.90
C TYR A 669 2.65 -4.16 -65.76
N GLY A 670 1.98 -3.77 -64.67
CA GLY A 670 0.55 -4.06 -64.52
C GLY A 670 0.09 -4.01 -63.07
N LYS A 671 -0.94 -4.75 -62.83
CA LYS A 671 -1.52 -4.83 -61.49
C LYS A 671 -2.03 -6.24 -61.15
N ILE A 672 -1.94 -6.56 -59.86
CA ILE A 672 -2.48 -7.76 -59.25
C ILE A 672 -3.57 -7.33 -58.27
N PRO A 673 -4.86 -7.48 -58.61
CA PRO A 673 -5.93 -7.21 -57.64
C PRO A 673 -5.86 -8.23 -56.53
N LEU A 674 -5.94 -7.75 -55.29
CA LEU A 674 -5.88 -8.54 -54.07
C LEU A 674 -7.19 -8.40 -53.29
N ARG A 675 -7.74 -9.50 -52.82
CA ARG A 675 -8.85 -9.54 -51.87
C ARG A 675 -8.39 -10.26 -50.60
N LEU A 676 -8.31 -9.52 -49.51
CA LEU A 676 -8.03 -10.07 -48.21
C LEU A 676 -9.36 -10.44 -47.54
N THR A 677 -9.54 -11.70 -47.14
CA THR A 677 -10.71 -12.19 -46.44
C THR A 677 -10.29 -12.76 -45.10
N ARG A 678 -11.28 -13.09 -44.25
CA ARG A 678 -10.99 -13.86 -43.01
C ARG A 678 -10.40 -15.24 -43.27
N GLY A 679 -10.64 -15.80 -44.44
CA GLY A 679 -10.10 -17.11 -44.88
C GLY A 679 -8.75 -17.00 -45.60
N GLY A 680 -8.15 -15.79 -45.69
CA GLY A 680 -6.86 -15.58 -46.29
C GLY A 680 -6.86 -14.62 -47.50
N LEU A 681 -5.69 -14.53 -48.15
CA LEU A 681 -5.45 -13.69 -49.31
C LEU A 681 -5.94 -14.39 -50.61
N GLN A 682 -6.72 -13.70 -51.42
CA GLN A 682 -7.15 -14.13 -52.72
C GLN A 682 -6.58 -13.15 -53.81
N ILE A 683 -6.12 -13.73 -54.91
CA ILE A 683 -5.63 -12.96 -56.07
C ILE A 683 -6.76 -12.95 -57.10
N GLY A 684 -7.22 -11.77 -57.45
CA GLY A 684 -8.20 -11.56 -58.52
C GLY A 684 -7.56 -11.63 -59.89
N GLN A 685 -8.37 -11.39 -60.93
CA GLN A 685 -7.87 -11.39 -62.31
C GLN A 685 -6.80 -10.31 -62.49
N SER A 686 -5.56 -10.72 -62.54
CA SER A 686 -4.44 -9.87 -62.73
C SER A 686 -4.00 -9.83 -64.18
N TYR A 687 -3.33 -8.78 -64.57
CA TYR A 687 -2.61 -8.76 -65.84
C TYR A 687 -1.31 -7.98 -65.70
N LEU A 688 -0.22 -8.64 -66.18
CA LEU A 688 1.10 -8.07 -66.32
C LEU A 688 1.49 -8.18 -67.78
N TYR A 689 2.12 -7.16 -68.30
CA TYR A 689 2.51 -7.12 -69.68
C TYR A 689 3.87 -6.46 -69.87
N THR A 690 4.63 -6.87 -70.88
CA THR A 690 5.84 -6.17 -71.30
C THR A 690 5.52 -5.00 -72.20
N ARG A 691 6.37 -4.02 -72.26
CA ARG A 691 6.18 -2.89 -73.17
C ARG A 691 6.24 -3.38 -74.64
N PRO A 692 5.21 -3.09 -75.48
CA PRO A 692 5.24 -3.49 -76.86
C PRO A 692 6.35 -2.79 -77.65
N GLY A 693 6.90 -3.47 -78.68
CA GLY A 693 7.92 -2.93 -79.57
C GLY A 693 9.38 -3.01 -79.06
N VAL A 694 9.56 -3.58 -77.81
CA VAL A 694 10.87 -3.91 -77.28
C VAL A 694 11.13 -5.41 -77.43
N SER A 695 12.16 -5.77 -78.18
CA SER A 695 12.56 -7.17 -78.39
C SER A 695 13.20 -7.68 -77.13
N ASN A 696 12.62 -8.72 -76.53
CA ASN A 696 13.06 -9.38 -75.29
C ASN A 696 13.29 -10.87 -75.55
N THR A 697 14.02 -11.52 -74.65
CA THR A 697 14.32 -12.95 -74.78
C THR A 697 13.91 -13.67 -73.53
N ILE A 698 13.46 -14.94 -73.67
CA ILE A 698 13.27 -15.86 -72.55
C ILE A 698 13.87 -17.19 -72.91
N ARG A 699 14.57 -17.80 -71.92
CA ARG A 699 15.15 -19.14 -72.04
C ARG A 699 14.69 -19.94 -70.86
N LEU A 700 14.01 -21.07 -71.09
CA LEU A 700 13.57 -21.97 -70.05
C LEU A 700 14.48 -23.21 -70.08
N SER A 701 15.09 -23.53 -68.90
CA SER A 701 15.93 -24.74 -68.76
C SER A 701 15.11 -26.01 -68.51
N ASP A 702 13.96 -25.89 -67.81
CA ASP A 702 13.11 -27.00 -67.44
C ASP A 702 11.64 -26.72 -67.82
N PRO A 703 11.31 -26.53 -69.09
CA PRO A 703 9.97 -26.11 -69.49
C PRO A 703 8.91 -27.17 -69.16
N GLU A 704 9.33 -28.47 -68.99
CA GLU A 704 8.45 -29.57 -68.61
C GLU A 704 7.80 -29.39 -67.25
N LYS A 705 8.39 -28.63 -66.35
CA LYS A 705 7.78 -28.32 -65.03
C LYS A 705 6.44 -27.60 -65.17
N MET A 706 6.23 -26.84 -66.24
CA MET A 706 4.97 -26.18 -66.54
C MET A 706 3.82 -27.13 -66.87
N VAL A 707 4.13 -28.36 -67.17
CA VAL A 707 3.17 -29.39 -67.63
C VAL A 707 2.47 -30.08 -66.50
N ASN A 708 3.09 -30.17 -65.32
CA ASN A 708 2.64 -31.03 -64.24
C ASN A 708 1.25 -30.65 -63.65
N GLY A 709 0.55 -29.65 -64.18
CA GLY A 709 -0.80 -29.26 -63.79
C GLY A 709 -1.89 -29.49 -64.92
N MET A 710 -1.58 -30.08 -66.03
CA MET A 710 -2.50 -30.23 -67.16
C MET A 710 -2.90 -31.67 -67.43
N ALA A 711 -4.13 -32.02 -67.11
CA ALA A 711 -4.80 -33.21 -67.62
C ALA A 711 -5.62 -32.78 -68.87
N GLY A 712 -5.10 -33.02 -70.05
CA GLY A 712 -5.80 -32.64 -71.30
C GLY A 712 -5.47 -33.47 -72.49
N ALA A 713 -6.38 -33.64 -73.43
CA ALA A 713 -6.44 -34.55 -74.53
C ALA A 713 -5.22 -34.58 -75.46
N VAL A 714 -4.95 -35.73 -76.02
CA VAL A 714 -3.80 -36.10 -76.90
C VAL A 714 -3.59 -35.10 -78.08
N ALA A 715 -4.66 -34.48 -78.59
CA ALA A 715 -4.55 -33.47 -79.64
C ALA A 715 -3.92 -32.12 -79.25
N GLN A 716 -3.91 -31.77 -77.96
CA GLN A 716 -3.25 -30.57 -77.41
C GLN A 716 -1.78 -30.81 -77.05
N GLN A 717 -1.35 -32.06 -76.92
CA GLN A 717 -0.01 -32.44 -76.49
C GLN A 717 1.06 -32.00 -77.52
N SER A 718 0.83 -32.12 -78.80
CA SER A 718 1.80 -31.70 -79.84
C SER A 718 2.01 -30.19 -79.91
N GLN A 719 0.92 -29.44 -79.76
CA GLN A 719 1.01 -27.97 -79.69
C GLN A 719 1.72 -27.51 -78.44
N PHE A 720 1.49 -28.22 -77.38
CA PHE A 720 2.13 -27.91 -76.12
C PHE A 720 3.64 -28.26 -76.13
N ASP A 721 4.02 -29.43 -76.63
CA ASP A 721 5.42 -29.80 -76.86
C ASP A 721 6.14 -28.81 -77.77
N PHE A 722 5.47 -28.27 -78.75
CA PHE A 722 5.98 -27.23 -79.60
C PHE A 722 6.21 -25.94 -78.81
N ALA A 723 5.27 -25.52 -77.99
CA ALA A 723 5.41 -24.33 -77.15
C ALA A 723 6.58 -24.44 -76.17
N LEU A 724 6.75 -25.59 -75.54
CA LEU A 724 7.85 -25.88 -74.61
C LEU A 724 9.21 -25.86 -75.30
N GLU A 725 9.31 -26.46 -76.49
CA GLU A 725 10.56 -26.52 -77.26
C GLU A 725 10.91 -25.10 -77.74
N ALA A 726 9.94 -24.32 -78.17
CA ALA A 726 10.11 -22.91 -78.60
C ALA A 726 10.61 -22.06 -77.42
N LEU A 727 10.10 -22.25 -76.22
CA LEU A 727 10.49 -21.43 -75.04
C LEU A 727 11.88 -21.78 -74.47
N LYS A 728 12.54 -22.83 -74.95
CA LYS A 728 13.93 -23.10 -74.56
C LYS A 728 14.88 -21.94 -74.97
N ASP A 729 14.55 -21.22 -76.06
CA ASP A 729 15.23 -19.98 -76.45
C ASP A 729 14.33 -19.19 -77.38
N PHE A 730 13.59 -18.20 -76.87
CA PHE A 730 12.51 -17.50 -77.56
C PHE A 730 12.72 -16.00 -77.44
N THR A 731 12.65 -15.29 -78.60
CA THR A 731 12.60 -13.84 -78.65
C THR A 731 11.16 -13.42 -78.85
N TYR A 732 10.69 -12.46 -78.10
CA TYR A 732 9.33 -11.99 -78.11
C TYR A 732 9.24 -10.47 -78.19
N SER A 733 8.22 -9.97 -78.86
CA SER A 733 7.89 -8.57 -78.99
C SER A 733 7.01 -8.05 -77.89
N TRP A 734 6.23 -8.94 -77.34
CA TRP A 734 5.48 -8.72 -76.08
C TRP A 734 5.12 -10.02 -75.40
N ALA A 735 4.95 -9.91 -74.08
CA ALA A 735 4.42 -10.99 -73.24
C ALA A 735 3.35 -10.45 -72.30
N LYS A 736 2.36 -11.33 -72.00
CA LYS A 736 1.30 -11.04 -71.04
C LYS A 736 1.11 -12.18 -70.07
N ILE A 737 0.94 -11.86 -68.80
CA ILE A 737 0.70 -12.85 -67.75
C ILE A 737 -0.61 -12.50 -67.07
N HIS A 738 -1.48 -13.50 -66.94
CA HIS A 738 -2.65 -13.47 -66.12
C HIS A 738 -2.47 -14.40 -64.91
N LEU A 739 -2.72 -13.89 -63.76
CA LEU A 739 -2.73 -14.62 -62.51
C LEU A 739 -4.15 -14.52 -61.92
N GLU A 740 -4.73 -15.66 -61.52
CA GLU A 740 -6.04 -15.70 -60.93
C GLU A 740 -6.14 -16.85 -59.95
N MET A 741 -6.63 -16.59 -58.76
CA MET A 741 -6.81 -17.67 -57.75
C MET A 741 -8.07 -18.47 -58.08
N GLN A 742 -7.90 -19.78 -58.22
CA GLN A 742 -9.00 -20.77 -58.43
C GLN A 742 -8.95 -21.76 -57.27
N LYS A 743 -9.85 -21.58 -56.29
CA LYS A 743 -9.84 -22.36 -55.07
C LYS A 743 -8.49 -22.23 -54.35
N ASP A 744 -7.71 -23.29 -54.27
CA ASP A 744 -6.44 -23.40 -53.55
C ASP A 744 -5.22 -23.37 -54.48
N ALA A 745 -5.43 -23.04 -55.74
CA ALA A 745 -4.38 -23.01 -56.75
C ALA A 745 -4.38 -21.64 -57.48
N LEU A 746 -3.21 -21.22 -57.90
CA LEU A 746 -3.03 -20.05 -58.72
C LEU A 746 -3.00 -20.48 -60.21
N ALA A 747 -4.01 -20.09 -60.93
CA ALA A 747 -4.03 -20.26 -62.40
C ALA A 747 -3.15 -19.19 -63.05
N VAL A 748 -2.20 -19.58 -63.82
CA VAL A 748 -1.25 -18.77 -64.56
C VAL A 748 -1.44 -18.93 -66.05
N LYS A 749 -1.75 -17.86 -66.77
CA LYS A 749 -1.81 -17.83 -68.21
C LYS A 749 -0.70 -16.96 -68.73
N LEU A 750 0.20 -17.54 -69.52
CA LEU A 750 1.30 -16.86 -70.15
C LEU A 750 1.03 -16.75 -71.65
N GLN A 751 1.16 -15.58 -72.20
CA GLN A 751 0.98 -15.31 -73.64
C GLN A 751 2.23 -14.62 -74.14
N PHE A 752 2.80 -15.11 -75.23
CA PHE A 752 3.92 -14.54 -75.94
C PHE A 752 3.62 -14.34 -77.41
N ASP A 753 4.14 -13.27 -77.99
CA ASP A 753 4.16 -13.02 -79.37
C ASP A 753 5.61 -12.83 -79.85
N GLY A 754 6.14 -13.76 -80.67
CA GLY A 754 7.54 -13.75 -80.99
C GLY A 754 7.97 -14.89 -81.92
N GLN A 755 9.20 -15.32 -81.74
CA GLN A 755 9.81 -16.39 -82.56
C GLN A 755 10.88 -17.12 -81.84
N PRO A 756 11.02 -18.44 -81.97
CA PRO A 756 12.12 -19.19 -81.46
C PRO A 756 13.43 -18.75 -82.11
N ASN A 757 14.51 -18.66 -81.36
CA ASN A 757 15.84 -18.29 -81.89
C ASN A 757 16.53 -19.48 -82.62
N GLN A 758 16.02 -20.68 -82.40
CA GLN A 758 16.56 -21.90 -82.98
C GLN A 758 15.55 -22.54 -83.90
N ALA A 759 16.07 -23.28 -84.93
CA ALA A 759 15.21 -24.18 -85.70
C ALA A 759 14.67 -25.28 -84.85
N LEU A 760 13.34 -25.50 -84.87
CA LEU A 760 12.67 -26.48 -84.03
C LEU A 760 12.54 -27.84 -84.73
N PRO A 761 12.56 -28.98 -84.00
CA PRO A 761 12.39 -30.32 -84.54
C PRO A 761 10.89 -30.66 -84.77
N PHE A 762 10.22 -29.82 -85.59
CA PHE A 762 8.81 -29.96 -85.90
C PHE A 762 8.57 -29.84 -87.34
N ALA A 763 7.68 -30.65 -87.94
CA ALA A 763 7.19 -30.56 -89.28
C ALA A 763 5.69 -30.38 -89.28
N TYR A 764 5.16 -29.64 -90.23
CA TYR A 764 3.72 -29.51 -90.46
C TYR A 764 3.19 -30.73 -91.24
N ASP A 765 2.25 -31.45 -90.68
CA ASP A 765 1.59 -32.55 -91.26
C ASP A 765 0.35 -32.08 -92.02
N GLU A 766 0.43 -32.09 -93.36
CA GLU A 766 -0.61 -31.57 -94.21
C GLU A 766 -1.92 -32.43 -94.08
N GLU A 767 -1.87 -33.72 -93.80
CA GLU A 767 -3.00 -34.60 -93.64
C GLU A 767 -3.83 -34.32 -92.36
N SER A 768 -3.14 -34.10 -91.23
CA SER A 768 -3.81 -33.85 -89.92
C SER A 768 -3.97 -32.33 -89.66
N GLY A 769 -3.36 -31.46 -90.44
CA GLY A 769 -3.32 -30.01 -90.17
C GLY A 769 -2.62 -29.65 -88.88
N GLN A 770 -1.74 -30.51 -88.35
CA GLN A 770 -1.09 -30.28 -87.02
C GLN A 770 0.46 -30.29 -87.11
N LEU A 771 1.11 -29.60 -86.18
CA LEU A 771 2.56 -29.66 -86.00
C LEU A 771 2.93 -31.00 -85.32
N ARG A 772 3.78 -31.80 -85.97
CA ARG A 772 4.27 -33.05 -85.42
C ARG A 772 5.77 -32.95 -85.14
N ARG A 773 6.19 -33.49 -83.99
CA ARG A 773 7.64 -33.56 -83.68
C ARG A 773 8.32 -34.53 -84.61
N ASP A 774 9.31 -33.96 -85.35
CA ASP A 774 10.18 -34.69 -86.19
C ASP A 774 11.63 -34.38 -85.83
N PRO A 775 12.43 -35.30 -85.31
CA PRO A 775 13.81 -35.05 -84.90
C PRO A 775 14.75 -34.70 -86.03
N ALA A 776 14.38 -35.01 -87.30
CA ALA A 776 15.15 -34.65 -88.53
C ALA A 776 14.79 -33.20 -89.04
N ALA A 777 13.63 -32.68 -88.61
CA ALA A 777 13.19 -31.37 -89.08
C ALA A 777 13.99 -30.24 -88.44
N ARG A 778 14.19 -29.21 -89.24
CA ARG A 778 14.86 -27.96 -88.74
C ARG A 778 14.04 -26.75 -89.24
N ALA A 779 12.79 -26.68 -88.80
CA ALA A 779 11.89 -25.63 -89.20
C ALA A 779 12.14 -24.32 -88.47
N ARG A 780 12.16 -23.21 -89.21
CA ARG A 780 12.20 -21.89 -88.58
C ARG A 780 10.78 -21.28 -88.61
N PHE A 781 10.35 -20.83 -87.41
CA PHE A 781 9.01 -20.26 -87.27
C PHE A 781 9.16 -18.74 -86.99
N GLN A 782 8.26 -17.96 -87.60
CA GLN A 782 8.19 -16.52 -87.37
C GLN A 782 6.78 -16.11 -87.00
N GLY A 783 6.63 -15.18 -86.05
CA GLY A 783 5.31 -14.65 -85.59
C GLY A 783 4.42 -15.64 -84.92
N ILE A 784 4.97 -16.38 -83.91
CA ILE A 784 4.26 -17.37 -83.14
C ILE A 784 3.61 -16.74 -81.92
N GLN A 785 2.30 -16.95 -81.74
CA GLN A 785 1.63 -16.68 -80.48
C GLN A 785 1.58 -17.91 -79.64
N LEU A 786 2.29 -17.90 -78.51
CA LEU A 786 2.26 -18.98 -77.49
C LEU A 786 1.31 -18.64 -76.37
N ASN A 787 0.38 -19.56 -76.06
CA ASN A 787 -0.57 -19.46 -74.94
C ASN A 787 -0.37 -20.67 -74.03
N ILE A 788 0.17 -20.44 -72.84
CA ILE A 788 0.45 -21.48 -71.84
C ILE A 788 -0.47 -21.23 -70.64
N ASN A 789 -1.24 -22.28 -70.26
CA ASN A 789 -2.11 -22.24 -69.12
C ASN A 789 -1.60 -23.31 -68.16
N THR A 790 -1.31 -22.92 -66.91
CA THR A 790 -0.84 -23.83 -65.87
C THR A 790 -1.45 -23.43 -64.53
N THR A 791 -1.39 -24.31 -63.56
CA THR A 791 -1.87 -24.09 -62.19
C THR A 791 -0.77 -24.42 -61.21
N ILE A 792 -0.59 -23.56 -60.19
CA ILE A 792 0.42 -23.72 -59.18
C ILE A 792 -0.31 -23.92 -57.85
N PRO A 793 -0.05 -25.03 -57.09
CA PRO A 793 -0.55 -25.16 -55.75
C PRO A 793 0.18 -24.22 -54.82
N LEU A 794 -0.54 -23.31 -54.11
CA LEU A 794 0.03 -22.35 -53.21
C LEU A 794 0.14 -22.88 -51.76
N ASN A 795 0.63 -24.09 -51.56
CA ASN A 795 0.69 -24.76 -50.29
C ASN A 795 1.33 -23.96 -49.18
N TYR A 796 2.33 -23.12 -49.49
CA TYR A 796 2.99 -22.26 -48.48
C TYR A 796 2.14 -21.05 -48.11
N LEU A 797 1.42 -20.42 -49.05
CA LEU A 797 0.49 -19.35 -48.74
C LEU A 797 -0.70 -19.85 -47.94
N LEU A 798 -1.15 -21.09 -48.18
CA LEU A 798 -2.21 -21.72 -47.40
C LEU A 798 -1.76 -21.95 -45.97
N LYS A 799 -0.55 -22.42 -45.73
CA LYS A 799 0.04 -22.59 -44.37
C LYS A 799 0.18 -21.27 -43.66
N LEU A 800 0.62 -20.20 -44.32
CA LEU A 800 0.69 -18.86 -43.75
C LEU A 800 -0.72 -18.35 -43.38
N ASN A 801 -1.69 -18.55 -44.29
CA ASN A 801 -3.09 -18.15 -44.05
C ASN A 801 -3.69 -18.89 -42.86
N GLU A 802 -3.45 -20.19 -42.69
CA GLU A 802 -3.91 -20.96 -41.54
C GLU A 802 -3.32 -20.41 -40.22
N LYS A 803 -2.03 -20.08 -40.17
CA LYS A 803 -1.39 -19.48 -39.00
C LYS A 803 -1.92 -18.07 -38.71
N VAL A 804 -2.11 -17.23 -39.73
CA VAL A 804 -2.75 -15.90 -39.58
C VAL A 804 -4.18 -16.05 -39.01
N LYS A 805 -4.93 -17.02 -39.50
CA LYS A 805 -6.28 -17.33 -38.96
C LYS A 805 -6.23 -17.75 -37.50
N THR A 806 -5.32 -18.63 -37.12
CA THR A 806 -5.14 -19.08 -35.73
C THR A 806 -4.74 -17.92 -34.80
N LEU A 807 -3.90 -16.99 -35.26
CA LEU A 807 -3.51 -15.79 -34.51
C LEU A 807 -4.67 -14.81 -34.34
N THR A 808 -5.57 -14.73 -35.32
CA THR A 808 -6.73 -13.82 -35.27
C THR A 808 -7.95 -14.39 -34.56
N GLU A 809 -8.15 -15.72 -34.58
CA GLU A 809 -9.26 -16.42 -33.93
C GLU A 809 -8.97 -16.78 -32.46
N GLY A 810 -7.69 -16.90 -32.05
CA GLY A 810 -7.25 -17.19 -30.68
C GLY A 810 -7.50 -16.06 -29.64
N LYS A 811 -8.24 -15.03 -29.98
CA LYS A 811 -8.66 -13.91 -29.11
C LYS A 811 -10.13 -13.98 -28.70
N LYS A 812 -10.70 -15.16 -28.50
CA LYS A 812 -11.99 -15.30 -27.81
C LYS A 812 -11.79 -15.67 -26.35
#